data_d31b3a23b5820a760197d76e61394705
#
_entry.id   d31b3a23b5820a760197d76e61394705
#
_cell.length_a   1.000
_cell.length_b   1.000
_cell.length_c   1.000
_cell.angle_alpha   90.00
_cell.angle_beta   90.00
_cell.angle_gamma   90.00
#
_symmetry.space_group_name_H-M   'P 1'
#
loop_
_entity.id
_entity.type
_entity.pdbx_description
1 polymer ?
#
loop_
_entity_poly.entity_id
_entity_poly.type
_entity_poly.pdbx_seq_one_letter_code
_entity_poly.pdbx_strand_id
1 'polypeptide(L)'
;MNRRIITTLCLMAVTIGMMASNDVKTAQNLARRILGNKAQTVVFKKIDSTKDVFTLESNLGKVVISANNANSMAMGLNHYLKNYCHTAISWYKDDPIELPETMPAVKEKVRIESRLPMRFFLNYCTYGYSLPWWTWREWEHFIDWMALNGVNMPLAITGQESTWYNVWKKFGLNDEEIRSFFSGPAYLGWHRMCNFDAFMGPLPRDWMDRQQTLQKQILKRQRELNMTPVLSGFAGHVPAKFVEKHKGLKYTDVSYWGSFKDPERYRCRFLFATDPMFAKIQRAFIEEQTRMYGTDHMYCIDPFNEVDPPTFNCDSLAMLSRGIYESLAAADKDAHWLQMSWTYKYMPGWNSERMKALFRGVPQGRLIMLDYWCENVQMWKTTESFYGQPFIWCYLNNFGGRNRLVAPSDRIYNYIDNTYEKAGSNFSGVGATLEALDVNQFAFSMLFDKAWNMPGSLNEWRNSLADQRMGRIDEKARKVYRDYCERVLDVPRTYNYTFVESRPGMKKKDKCTPTREAQNEIWKEMVNLNSDRDGYKMDVVNIGRQCLEEHFYVLWRKFVVAYDCYDLKEMKRLGSEMKEVLADEAALTACHPVFSMKRWIEQARSWGNSAEEKDYYERNARRIVTVWNNNLAGLNDYAGRPWDGLLKSFYLPRGSMFVDRAIDCRERGIEYDEDSFVKECYEFEEKFCELEVPIEYPQKQDPVQLSRQLLKKYCE
;
A
#
# COMPACT_ATOMS: atom_id res chain seq x y z
N MET A 1 -43.84 2.91 38.32
CA MET A 1 -42.41 2.76 38.00
C MET A 1 -42.05 1.52 37.20
N ASN A 2 -42.82 0.42 37.22
CA ASN A 2 -42.44 -0.85 36.59
C ASN A 2 -42.70 -1.00 35.07
N ARG A 3 -43.61 -0.24 34.45
CA ARG A 3 -43.88 -0.40 32.98
C ARG A 3 -42.78 0.24 32.08
N ARG A 4 -42.17 1.35 32.48
CA ARG A 4 -41.10 2.01 31.71
C ARG A 4 -39.77 1.20 31.71
N ILE A 5 -39.47 0.55 32.85
CA ILE A 5 -38.25 -0.29 32.96
C ILE A 5 -38.37 -1.55 32.12
N ILE A 6 -39.54 -2.19 32.09
CA ILE A 6 -39.79 -3.38 31.27
C ILE A 6 -39.75 -3.04 29.77
N THR A 7 -40.29 -1.88 29.36
CA THR A 7 -40.26 -1.45 27.94
C THR A 7 -38.81 -1.10 27.50
N THR A 8 -37.99 -0.48 28.37
CA THR A 8 -36.62 -0.18 28.08
C THR A 8 -35.74 -1.44 28.00
N LEU A 9 -35.95 -2.41 28.89
CA LEU A 9 -35.28 -3.70 28.86
C LEU A 9 -35.72 -4.57 27.65
N CYS A 10 -36.97 -4.55 27.25
CA CYS A 10 -37.42 -5.22 26.02
C CYS A 10 -36.88 -4.54 24.77
N LEU A 11 -36.83 -3.20 24.72
CA LEU A 11 -36.22 -2.48 23.59
C LEU A 11 -34.68 -2.71 23.49
N MET A 12 -33.98 -2.76 24.62
CA MET A 12 -32.54 -3.14 24.62
C MET A 12 -32.36 -4.60 24.20
N ALA A 13 -33.17 -5.54 24.68
CA ALA A 13 -33.06 -6.93 24.27
C ALA A 13 -33.39 -7.14 22.79
N VAL A 14 -34.34 -6.40 22.23
CA VAL A 14 -34.70 -6.46 20.79
C VAL A 14 -33.62 -5.82 19.95
N THR A 15 -33.01 -4.70 20.36
CA THR A 15 -31.88 -4.08 19.65
C THR A 15 -30.62 -4.95 19.70
N ILE A 16 -30.30 -5.56 20.83
CA ILE A 16 -29.19 -6.49 20.98
C ILE A 16 -29.43 -7.75 20.12
N GLY A 17 -30.65 -8.31 20.12
CA GLY A 17 -31.03 -9.44 19.30
C GLY A 17 -31.00 -9.15 17.79
N MET A 18 -31.39 -7.93 17.36
CA MET A 18 -31.28 -7.49 15.97
C MET A 18 -29.82 -7.26 15.53
N MET A 19 -28.98 -6.67 16.40
CA MET A 19 -27.55 -6.51 16.10
C MET A 19 -26.83 -7.87 16.04
N ALA A 20 -27.11 -8.79 16.96
CA ALA A 20 -26.55 -10.14 16.96
C ALA A 20 -26.92 -10.93 15.69
N SER A 21 -28.16 -10.78 15.21
CA SER A 21 -28.64 -11.34 13.94
C SER A 21 -27.90 -10.74 12.73
N ASN A 22 -27.52 -9.45 12.79
CA ASN A 22 -26.84 -8.77 11.67
C ASN A 22 -25.38 -9.21 11.53
N ASP A 23 -24.61 -9.32 12.63
CA ASP A 23 -23.20 -9.77 12.60
C ASP A 23 -23.06 -11.18 12.01
N VAL A 24 -23.89 -12.12 12.46
CA VAL A 24 -23.89 -13.50 11.96
C VAL A 24 -24.24 -13.54 10.46
N LYS A 25 -25.25 -12.78 10.04
CA LYS A 25 -25.63 -12.67 8.62
C LYS A 25 -24.52 -12.08 7.77
N THR A 26 -23.85 -11.05 8.27
CA THR A 26 -22.72 -10.40 7.58
C THR A 26 -21.55 -11.36 7.40
N ALA A 27 -21.14 -12.07 8.47
CA ALA A 27 -20.09 -13.08 8.42
C ALA A 27 -20.47 -14.24 7.48
N GLN A 28 -21.74 -14.69 7.50
CA GLN A 28 -22.21 -15.73 6.59
C GLN A 28 -22.18 -15.29 5.13
N ASN A 29 -22.48 -14.02 4.84
CA ASN A 29 -22.38 -13.46 3.49
C ASN A 29 -20.92 -13.36 3.02
N LEU A 30 -20.00 -12.95 3.89
CA LEU A 30 -18.57 -12.98 3.60
C LEU A 30 -18.11 -14.42 3.30
N ALA A 31 -18.47 -15.38 4.15
CA ALA A 31 -18.14 -16.79 3.93
C ALA A 31 -18.65 -17.31 2.58
N ARG A 32 -19.86 -16.91 2.14
CA ARG A 32 -20.38 -17.28 0.81
C ARG A 32 -19.54 -16.72 -0.33
N ARG A 33 -19.06 -15.47 -0.22
CA ARG A 33 -18.19 -14.87 -1.25
C ARG A 33 -16.82 -15.56 -1.34
N ILE A 34 -16.29 -16.01 -0.21
CA ILE A 34 -14.96 -16.65 -0.14
C ILE A 34 -15.03 -18.16 -0.40
N LEU A 35 -15.99 -18.87 0.20
CA LEU A 35 -16.03 -20.32 0.18
C LEU A 35 -16.99 -20.90 -0.87
N GLY A 36 -17.82 -20.05 -1.50
CA GLY A 36 -18.85 -20.52 -2.44
C GLY A 36 -19.79 -21.55 -1.78
N ASN A 37 -19.96 -22.68 -2.44
CA ASN A 37 -20.82 -23.76 -1.95
C ASN A 37 -20.35 -24.38 -0.63
N LYS A 38 -19.05 -24.27 -0.29
CA LYS A 38 -18.50 -24.78 0.98
C LYS A 38 -18.87 -23.91 2.19
N ALA A 39 -19.45 -22.73 1.99
CA ALA A 39 -19.90 -21.85 3.09
C ALA A 39 -20.96 -22.52 4.00
N GLN A 40 -21.69 -23.51 3.51
CA GLN A 40 -22.64 -24.27 4.31
C GLN A 40 -22.01 -25.18 5.39
N THR A 41 -20.69 -25.44 5.28
CA THR A 41 -19.92 -26.21 6.26
C THR A 41 -19.47 -25.37 7.46
N VAL A 42 -19.65 -24.05 7.39
CA VAL A 42 -19.26 -23.10 8.45
C VAL A 42 -20.52 -22.48 9.07
N VAL A 43 -20.57 -22.44 10.40
CA VAL A 43 -21.64 -21.83 11.18
C VAL A 43 -21.06 -20.74 12.07
N PHE A 44 -21.66 -19.56 12.04
CA PHE A 44 -21.28 -18.44 12.91
C PHE A 44 -22.23 -18.31 14.09
N LYS A 45 -21.68 -17.99 15.27
CA LYS A 45 -22.44 -17.71 16.49
C LYS A 45 -21.94 -16.43 17.14
N LYS A 46 -22.84 -15.62 17.66
CA LYS A 46 -22.52 -14.43 18.47
C LYS A 46 -22.21 -14.86 19.91
N ILE A 47 -21.16 -14.30 20.48
CA ILE A 47 -20.85 -14.36 21.92
C ILE A 47 -20.61 -12.96 22.45
N ASP A 48 -20.82 -12.76 23.73
CA ASP A 48 -20.58 -11.49 24.39
C ASP A 48 -19.11 -11.39 24.85
N SER A 49 -18.47 -10.29 24.48
CA SER A 49 -17.12 -9.93 24.93
C SER A 49 -16.86 -8.45 24.70
N THR A 50 -16.12 -7.83 25.60
CA THR A 50 -15.61 -6.46 25.46
C THR A 50 -14.36 -6.36 24.62
N LYS A 51 -13.66 -7.49 24.42
CA LYS A 51 -12.49 -7.61 23.54
C LYS A 51 -12.89 -8.37 22.27
N ASP A 52 -12.21 -8.08 21.18
CA ASP A 52 -12.31 -8.91 19.99
C ASP A 52 -11.81 -10.32 20.30
N VAL A 53 -12.66 -11.31 20.03
CA VAL A 53 -12.43 -12.71 20.36
C VAL A 53 -13.15 -13.61 19.38
N PHE A 54 -12.51 -14.74 19.05
CA PHE A 54 -13.18 -15.84 18.38
C PHE A 54 -12.84 -17.19 19.02
N THR A 55 -13.75 -18.15 18.83
CA THR A 55 -13.52 -19.57 19.14
C THR A 55 -13.80 -20.40 17.91
N LEU A 56 -13.09 -21.53 17.77
CA LEU A 56 -13.28 -22.53 16.74
C LEU A 56 -13.53 -23.89 17.37
N GLU A 57 -14.50 -24.61 16.88
CA GLU A 57 -14.75 -26.00 17.23
C GLU A 57 -15.48 -26.72 16.07
N SER A 58 -15.45 -28.03 16.03
CA SER A 58 -16.30 -28.82 15.10
C SER A 58 -17.45 -29.44 15.83
N ASN A 59 -18.64 -29.33 15.26
CA ASN A 59 -19.88 -29.94 15.78
C ASN A 59 -20.74 -30.44 14.63
N LEU A 60 -21.18 -31.71 14.72
CA LEU A 60 -22.03 -32.34 13.71
C LEU A 60 -21.53 -32.17 12.26
N GLY A 61 -20.22 -32.33 12.05
CA GLY A 61 -19.60 -32.22 10.72
C GLY A 61 -19.44 -30.80 10.20
N LYS A 62 -19.73 -29.78 11.00
CA LYS A 62 -19.59 -28.36 10.64
C LYS A 62 -18.54 -27.69 11.53
N VAL A 63 -17.87 -26.71 10.97
CA VAL A 63 -16.98 -25.81 11.72
C VAL A 63 -17.82 -24.69 12.33
N VAL A 64 -17.77 -24.54 13.64
CA VAL A 64 -18.51 -23.51 14.39
C VAL A 64 -17.51 -22.43 14.80
N ILE A 65 -17.75 -21.21 14.34
CA ILE A 65 -16.98 -20.00 14.67
C ILE A 65 -17.86 -19.12 15.56
N SER A 66 -17.49 -18.97 16.83
CA SER A 66 -18.21 -18.09 17.74
C SER A 66 -17.35 -16.86 18.05
N ALA A 67 -17.90 -15.64 17.87
CA ALA A 67 -17.14 -14.40 18.05
C ALA A 67 -18.04 -13.24 18.50
N ASN A 68 -17.43 -12.15 18.97
CA ASN A 68 -18.15 -10.99 19.50
C ASN A 68 -18.68 -10.03 18.42
N ASN A 69 -18.18 -10.08 17.18
CA ASN A 69 -18.64 -9.26 16.06
C ASN A 69 -18.29 -9.90 14.70
N ALA A 70 -18.78 -9.33 13.59
CA ALA A 70 -18.54 -9.87 12.25
C ALA A 70 -17.06 -9.85 11.83
N ASN A 71 -16.29 -8.86 12.25
CA ASN A 71 -14.84 -8.78 12.00
C ASN A 71 -14.09 -9.94 12.67
N SER A 72 -14.36 -10.17 13.95
CA SER A 72 -13.80 -11.30 14.70
C SER A 72 -14.24 -12.66 14.15
N MET A 73 -15.49 -12.78 13.63
CA MET A 73 -15.96 -13.97 12.92
C MET A 73 -15.16 -14.23 11.65
N ALA A 74 -14.87 -13.18 10.87
CA ALA A 74 -14.05 -13.27 9.66
C ALA A 74 -12.60 -13.66 10.00
N MET A 75 -12.01 -13.08 11.06
CA MET A 75 -10.68 -13.45 11.53
C MET A 75 -10.61 -14.92 11.97
N GLY A 76 -11.65 -15.43 12.67
CA GLY A 76 -11.77 -16.85 13.01
C GLY A 76 -11.86 -17.73 11.77
N LEU A 77 -12.56 -17.30 10.73
CA LEU A 77 -12.60 -18.01 9.44
C LEU A 77 -11.22 -18.05 8.78
N ASN A 78 -10.51 -16.95 8.76
CA ASN A 78 -9.15 -16.90 8.19
C ASN A 78 -8.18 -17.79 8.96
N HIS A 79 -8.24 -17.79 10.29
CA HIS A 79 -7.44 -18.71 11.12
C HIS A 79 -7.73 -20.17 10.76
N TYR A 80 -8.99 -20.52 10.55
CA TYR A 80 -9.38 -21.86 10.10
C TYR A 80 -8.81 -22.17 8.70
N LEU A 81 -8.93 -21.25 7.75
CA LEU A 81 -8.42 -21.43 6.38
C LEU A 81 -6.89 -21.60 6.36
N LYS A 82 -6.15 -20.77 7.09
CA LYS A 82 -4.67 -20.85 7.13
C LYS A 82 -4.17 -22.14 7.79
N ASN A 83 -4.71 -22.49 8.95
CA ASN A 83 -4.10 -23.51 9.83
C ASN A 83 -4.71 -24.91 9.68
N TYR A 84 -5.93 -25.03 9.16
CA TYR A 84 -6.60 -26.32 8.93
C TYR A 84 -6.76 -26.63 7.45
N CYS A 85 -7.10 -25.65 6.63
CA CYS A 85 -7.28 -25.84 5.19
C CYS A 85 -5.98 -25.62 4.39
N HIS A 86 -4.93 -25.11 5.00
CA HIS A 86 -3.68 -24.74 4.34
C HIS A 86 -3.93 -23.86 3.10
N THR A 87 -4.78 -22.83 3.26
CA THR A 87 -5.22 -21.95 2.19
C THR A 87 -5.00 -20.50 2.60
N ALA A 88 -4.31 -19.72 1.75
CA ALA A 88 -4.22 -18.28 1.84
C ALA A 88 -5.26 -17.64 0.90
N ILE A 89 -5.89 -16.56 1.37
CA ILE A 89 -6.73 -15.71 0.52
C ILE A 89 -5.90 -14.52 0.09
N SER A 90 -5.80 -14.29 -1.23
CA SER A 90 -5.14 -13.12 -1.78
C SER A 90 -6.01 -11.87 -1.63
N TRP A 91 -5.39 -10.69 -1.56
CA TRP A 91 -6.12 -9.41 -1.67
C TRP A 91 -6.53 -9.06 -3.10
N TYR A 92 -5.98 -9.74 -4.11
CA TYR A 92 -6.40 -9.57 -5.50
C TYR A 92 -7.63 -10.45 -5.80
N LYS A 93 -8.67 -9.82 -6.37
CA LYS A 93 -9.95 -10.49 -6.66
C LYS A 93 -9.83 -11.63 -7.68
N ASP A 94 -8.89 -11.52 -8.60
CA ASP A 94 -8.75 -12.46 -9.71
C ASP A 94 -7.86 -13.67 -9.38
N ASP A 95 -7.17 -13.63 -8.24
CA ASP A 95 -6.39 -14.78 -7.77
C ASP A 95 -7.34 -15.90 -7.32
N PRO A 96 -7.02 -17.17 -7.61
CA PRO A 96 -7.88 -18.29 -7.29
C PRO A 96 -7.97 -18.55 -5.79
N ILE A 97 -9.14 -18.98 -5.33
CA ILE A 97 -9.38 -19.45 -3.96
C ILE A 97 -9.34 -20.99 -3.96
N GLU A 98 -8.26 -21.55 -3.50
CA GLU A 98 -7.94 -22.98 -3.60
C GLU A 98 -8.27 -23.69 -2.28
N LEU A 99 -9.50 -24.20 -2.15
CA LEU A 99 -9.99 -24.90 -0.97
C LEU A 99 -9.79 -26.41 -1.07
N PRO A 100 -9.54 -27.11 0.07
CA PRO A 100 -9.47 -28.57 0.07
C PRO A 100 -10.82 -29.17 -0.34
N GLU A 101 -10.81 -30.36 -0.94
CA GLU A 101 -12.03 -31.06 -1.36
C GLU A 101 -13.00 -31.24 -0.19
N THR A 102 -12.51 -31.75 0.92
CA THR A 102 -13.25 -31.88 2.17
C THR A 102 -12.71 -30.90 3.20
N MET A 103 -13.59 -30.10 3.80
CA MET A 103 -13.24 -29.13 4.82
C MET A 103 -12.82 -29.83 6.11
N PRO A 104 -11.59 -29.65 6.61
CA PRO A 104 -11.08 -30.37 7.77
C PRO A 104 -11.83 -30.07 9.07
N ALA A 105 -11.95 -31.06 9.95
CA ALA A 105 -12.50 -30.83 11.28
C ALA A 105 -11.49 -30.15 12.21
N VAL A 106 -11.97 -29.30 13.09
CA VAL A 106 -11.21 -28.71 14.20
C VAL A 106 -11.19 -29.73 15.34
N LYS A 107 -10.02 -30.32 15.59
CA LYS A 107 -9.88 -31.43 16.56
C LYS A 107 -10.02 -30.96 18.01
N GLU A 108 -9.44 -29.82 18.33
CA GLU A 108 -9.45 -29.23 19.67
C GLU A 108 -10.06 -27.82 19.60
N LYS A 109 -10.83 -27.46 20.61
CA LYS A 109 -11.44 -26.14 20.69
C LYS A 109 -10.35 -25.07 20.83
N VAL A 110 -10.39 -24.09 19.95
CA VAL A 110 -9.48 -22.93 19.97
C VAL A 110 -10.23 -21.71 20.49
N ARG A 111 -9.58 -20.87 21.31
CA ARG A 111 -10.04 -19.55 21.72
C ARG A 111 -8.89 -18.56 21.62
N ILE A 112 -9.08 -17.49 20.85
CA ILE A 112 -8.06 -16.46 20.61
C ILE A 112 -8.70 -15.09 20.83
N GLU A 113 -8.03 -14.26 21.64
CA GLU A 113 -8.44 -12.87 21.91
C GLU A 113 -7.44 -11.90 21.29
N SER A 114 -7.92 -10.76 20.83
CA SER A 114 -7.06 -9.66 20.43
C SER A 114 -6.39 -9.03 21.65
N ARG A 115 -5.09 -8.80 21.55
CA ARG A 115 -4.32 -8.06 22.56
C ARG A 115 -4.22 -6.56 22.28
N LEU A 116 -4.49 -6.15 21.03
CA LEU A 116 -4.44 -4.77 20.59
C LEU A 116 -5.76 -4.37 19.92
N PRO A 117 -6.39 -3.25 20.36
CA PRO A 117 -7.71 -2.87 19.86
C PRO A 117 -7.71 -2.28 18.45
N MET A 118 -6.61 -1.66 17.99
CA MET A 118 -6.56 -0.97 16.71
C MET A 118 -5.73 -1.76 15.70
N ARG A 119 -6.27 -1.97 14.50
CA ARG A 119 -5.61 -2.64 13.38
C ARG A 119 -5.82 -1.80 12.13
N PHE A 120 -4.88 -0.85 11.93
CA PHE A 120 -4.94 0.15 10.86
C PHE A 120 -4.43 -0.41 9.53
N PHE A 121 -5.02 0.04 8.42
CA PHE A 121 -4.58 -0.39 7.09
C PHE A 121 -4.69 0.71 6.04
N LEU A 122 -3.72 0.76 5.16
CA LEU A 122 -3.53 1.62 4.00
C LEU A 122 -2.72 2.91 4.28
N ASN A 123 -2.24 3.48 3.17
CA ASN A 123 -1.49 4.71 3.08
C ASN A 123 -2.14 5.59 2.00
N TYR A 124 -1.93 6.89 2.02
CA TYR A 124 -2.34 7.80 0.93
C TYR A 124 -1.76 7.37 -0.43
N CYS A 125 -0.48 6.98 -0.46
CA CYS A 125 0.21 6.54 -1.67
C CYS A 125 -0.41 5.31 -2.30
N THR A 126 -1.00 4.39 -1.51
CA THR A 126 -1.69 3.21 -2.02
C THR A 126 -2.82 3.58 -2.98
N TYR A 127 -3.50 4.71 -2.71
CA TYR A 127 -4.56 5.26 -3.56
C TYR A 127 -4.05 5.79 -4.91
N GLY A 128 -2.75 6.06 -5.05
CA GLY A 128 -2.11 6.41 -6.32
C GLY A 128 -1.48 5.22 -7.02
N TYR A 129 -0.78 4.36 -6.28
CA TYR A 129 0.03 3.30 -6.84
C TYR A 129 -0.69 1.96 -7.09
N SER A 130 -1.88 1.75 -6.50
CA SER A 130 -2.61 0.48 -6.66
C SER A 130 -4.12 0.63 -6.81
N LEU A 131 -4.75 1.56 -6.11
CA LEU A 131 -6.20 1.63 -5.96
C LEU A 131 -6.93 2.60 -6.89
N PRO A 132 -6.31 3.52 -7.67
CA PRO A 132 -7.05 4.59 -8.35
C PRO A 132 -8.04 4.06 -9.39
N TRP A 133 -7.75 2.89 -9.97
CA TRP A 133 -8.55 2.28 -11.03
C TRP A 133 -9.52 1.20 -10.56
N TRP A 134 -9.57 0.94 -9.24
CA TRP A 134 -10.42 -0.11 -8.70
C TRP A 134 -11.89 0.28 -8.71
N THR A 135 -12.73 -0.70 -9.03
CA THR A 135 -14.19 -0.62 -8.96
C THR A 135 -14.70 -1.32 -7.71
N TRP A 136 -16.03 -1.37 -7.51
CA TRP A 136 -16.62 -2.11 -6.40
C TRP A 136 -16.22 -3.59 -6.37
N ARG A 137 -15.99 -4.20 -7.54
CA ARG A 137 -15.60 -5.60 -7.67
C ARG A 137 -14.30 -5.91 -6.92
N GLU A 138 -13.28 -5.09 -7.08
CA GLU A 138 -11.99 -5.23 -6.42
C GLU A 138 -12.11 -4.82 -4.94
N TRP A 139 -12.77 -3.72 -4.65
CA TRP A 139 -12.96 -3.21 -3.29
C TRP A 139 -13.75 -4.17 -2.41
N GLU A 140 -14.82 -4.82 -2.90
CA GLU A 140 -15.60 -5.78 -2.11
C GLU A 140 -14.72 -6.93 -1.61
N HIS A 141 -13.91 -7.50 -2.49
CA HIS A 141 -13.00 -8.59 -2.14
C HIS A 141 -11.89 -8.12 -1.20
N PHE A 142 -11.34 -6.94 -1.41
CA PHE A 142 -10.30 -6.37 -0.58
C PHE A 142 -10.79 -6.05 0.85
N ILE A 143 -12.02 -5.58 0.99
CA ILE A 143 -12.63 -5.38 2.31
C ILE A 143 -12.87 -6.74 3.00
N ASP A 144 -13.26 -7.77 2.26
CA ASP A 144 -13.37 -9.12 2.81
C ASP A 144 -11.99 -9.64 3.26
N TRP A 145 -10.94 -9.40 2.49
CA TRP A 145 -9.56 -9.70 2.90
C TRP A 145 -9.15 -8.95 4.16
N MET A 146 -9.47 -7.66 4.26
CA MET A 146 -9.23 -6.87 5.48
C MET A 146 -9.90 -7.52 6.69
N ALA A 147 -11.18 -7.87 6.57
CA ALA A 147 -11.92 -8.51 7.66
C ALA A 147 -11.35 -9.89 8.03
N LEU A 148 -10.95 -10.69 7.05
CA LEU A 148 -10.29 -11.98 7.25
C LEU A 148 -8.97 -11.85 8.01
N ASN A 149 -8.24 -10.74 7.84
CA ASN A 149 -7.03 -10.44 8.59
C ASN A 149 -7.28 -9.58 9.84
N GLY A 150 -8.53 -9.40 10.24
CA GLY A 150 -8.89 -8.69 11.45
C GLY A 150 -8.63 -7.17 11.42
N VAL A 151 -8.44 -6.58 10.24
CA VAL A 151 -8.35 -5.13 10.08
C VAL A 151 -9.66 -4.50 10.51
N ASN A 152 -9.60 -3.50 11.40
CA ASN A 152 -10.80 -2.81 11.88
C ASN A 152 -10.73 -1.29 11.76
N MET A 153 -9.64 -0.74 11.23
CA MET A 153 -9.43 0.71 11.10
C MET A 153 -8.81 1.03 9.73
N PRO A 154 -9.53 0.84 8.62
CA PRO A 154 -9.02 1.15 7.29
C PRO A 154 -9.03 2.66 7.00
N LEU A 155 -7.98 3.20 6.36
CA LEU A 155 -8.02 4.52 5.72
C LEU A 155 -9.04 4.48 4.58
N ALA A 156 -10.02 5.37 4.58
CA ALA A 156 -11.15 5.36 3.65
C ALA A 156 -11.37 6.75 3.02
N ILE A 157 -10.45 7.11 2.13
CA ILE A 157 -10.37 8.45 1.52
C ILE A 157 -10.80 8.51 0.05
N THR A 158 -11.38 7.44 -0.48
CA THR A 158 -11.99 7.42 -1.81
C THR A 158 -13.08 8.48 -1.90
N GLY A 159 -13.16 9.22 -3.01
CA GLY A 159 -14.25 10.18 -3.28
C GLY A 159 -14.27 11.42 -2.38
N GLN A 160 -13.18 11.73 -1.65
CA GLN A 160 -13.11 12.97 -0.87
C GLN A 160 -13.13 14.22 -1.75
N GLU A 161 -12.71 14.13 -3.02
CA GLU A 161 -12.74 15.24 -3.98
C GLU A 161 -14.15 15.73 -4.24
N SER A 162 -15.16 14.86 -4.20
CA SER A 162 -16.58 15.26 -4.28
C SER A 162 -17.03 16.09 -3.08
N THR A 163 -16.52 15.76 -1.89
CA THR A 163 -16.76 16.58 -0.69
C THR A 163 -16.12 17.96 -0.85
N TRP A 164 -14.85 18.02 -1.22
CA TRP A 164 -14.14 19.26 -1.48
C TRP A 164 -14.75 20.07 -2.59
N TYR A 165 -15.22 19.44 -3.67
CA TYR A 165 -15.92 20.13 -4.75
C TYR A 165 -17.15 20.88 -4.22
N ASN A 166 -17.97 20.23 -3.41
CA ASN A 166 -19.17 20.86 -2.83
C ASN A 166 -18.80 21.99 -1.85
N VAL A 167 -17.73 21.81 -1.07
CA VAL A 167 -17.23 22.83 -0.13
C VAL A 167 -16.71 24.05 -0.89
N TRP A 168 -15.84 23.88 -1.87
CA TRP A 168 -15.27 25.01 -2.62
C TRP A 168 -16.33 25.79 -3.41
N LYS A 169 -17.37 25.10 -3.90
CA LYS A 169 -18.55 25.81 -4.47
C LYS A 169 -19.23 26.73 -3.45
N LYS A 170 -19.40 26.29 -2.22
CA LYS A 170 -19.95 27.13 -1.14
C LYS A 170 -19.07 28.36 -0.84
N PHE A 171 -17.78 28.25 -1.08
CA PHE A 171 -16.80 29.34 -0.93
C PHE A 171 -16.54 30.12 -2.21
N GLY A 172 -17.38 30.00 -3.23
CA GLY A 172 -17.41 30.88 -4.41
C GLY A 172 -16.48 30.50 -5.57
N LEU A 173 -15.95 29.27 -5.61
CA LEU A 173 -15.21 28.77 -6.76
C LEU A 173 -16.18 28.17 -7.78
N ASN A 174 -15.87 28.33 -9.09
CA ASN A 174 -16.61 27.69 -10.16
C ASN A 174 -16.09 26.27 -10.47
N ASP A 175 -16.74 25.56 -11.40
CA ASP A 175 -16.41 24.18 -11.75
C ASP A 175 -14.97 24.03 -12.26
N GLU A 176 -14.54 24.88 -13.16
CA GLU A 176 -13.19 24.83 -13.74
C GLU A 176 -12.10 25.11 -12.70
N GLU A 177 -12.30 26.13 -11.86
CA GLU A 177 -11.38 26.49 -10.78
C GLU A 177 -11.18 25.34 -9.78
N ILE A 178 -12.27 24.63 -9.46
CA ILE A 178 -12.21 23.49 -8.53
C ILE A 178 -11.53 22.28 -9.17
N ARG A 179 -11.93 21.92 -10.38
CA ARG A 179 -11.36 20.75 -11.06
C ARG A 179 -9.89 20.93 -11.40
N SER A 180 -9.48 22.14 -11.73
CA SER A 180 -8.09 22.49 -12.01
C SER A 180 -7.19 22.52 -10.76
N PHE A 181 -7.76 22.59 -9.57
CA PHE A 181 -7.03 22.46 -8.32
C PHE A 181 -6.61 21.01 -8.07
N PHE A 182 -7.44 20.03 -8.40
CA PHE A 182 -7.14 18.63 -8.17
C PHE A 182 -6.12 18.10 -9.18
N SER A 183 -5.24 17.23 -8.69
CA SER A 183 -4.34 16.44 -9.53
C SER A 183 -5.09 15.30 -10.24
N GLY A 184 -4.45 14.68 -11.23
CA GLY A 184 -5.00 13.50 -11.91
C GLY A 184 -5.18 12.29 -10.99
N PRO A 185 -6.03 11.32 -11.37
CA PRO A 185 -6.44 10.22 -10.50
C PRO A 185 -5.30 9.45 -9.83
N ALA A 186 -4.23 9.15 -10.55
CA ALA A 186 -3.07 8.43 -10.01
C ALA A 186 -2.25 9.27 -9.02
N TYR A 187 -2.46 10.57 -8.95
CA TYR A 187 -1.67 11.53 -8.17
C TYR A 187 -2.41 12.11 -6.97
N LEU A 188 -3.65 11.72 -6.75
CA LEU A 188 -4.48 12.24 -5.65
C LEU A 188 -3.93 11.89 -4.26
N GLY A 189 -3.15 10.82 -4.10
CA GLY A 189 -2.51 10.50 -2.83
C GLY A 189 -1.66 11.67 -2.31
N TRP A 190 -0.81 12.22 -3.15
CA TRP A 190 0.07 13.36 -2.81
C TRP A 190 -0.67 14.69 -2.75
N HIS A 191 -1.66 14.91 -3.60
CA HIS A 191 -2.56 16.07 -3.48
C HIS A 191 -3.26 16.09 -2.11
N ARG A 192 -3.74 14.93 -1.64
CA ARG A 192 -4.38 14.76 -0.32
C ARG A 192 -3.41 14.97 0.85
N MET A 193 -2.12 14.71 0.65
CA MET A 193 -1.05 15.02 1.61
C MET A 193 -0.53 16.46 1.51
N CYS A 194 -1.12 17.31 0.68
CA CYS A 194 -0.73 18.71 0.45
C CYS A 194 0.70 18.88 -0.12
N ASN A 195 1.16 17.94 -0.93
CA ASN A 195 2.48 17.99 -1.54
C ASN A 195 2.50 18.82 -2.83
N PHE A 196 1.47 18.69 -3.68
CA PHE A 196 1.31 19.49 -4.91
C PHE A 196 -0.14 19.52 -5.40
N ASP A 197 -0.41 20.52 -6.26
CA ASP A 197 -1.69 20.74 -6.92
C ASP A 197 -1.64 20.45 -8.42
N ALA A 198 -2.78 20.22 -9.05
CA ALA A 198 -3.04 20.34 -10.49
C ALA A 198 -2.24 19.39 -11.42
N PHE A 199 -1.28 18.61 -10.94
CA PHE A 199 -0.47 17.77 -11.82
C PHE A 199 -1.31 16.65 -12.45
N MET A 200 -1.22 16.50 -13.78
CA MET A 200 -2.05 15.58 -14.57
C MET A 200 -3.56 15.83 -14.48
N GLY A 201 -4.00 16.98 -13.94
CA GLY A 201 -5.37 17.47 -13.99
C GLY A 201 -5.72 18.17 -15.32
N PRO A 202 -6.93 18.72 -15.46
CA PRO A 202 -8.00 18.81 -14.46
C PRO A 202 -8.70 17.47 -14.20
N LEU A 203 -9.17 17.26 -12.96
CA LEU A 203 -9.87 16.03 -12.61
C LEU A 203 -11.25 15.96 -13.29
N PRO A 204 -11.60 14.87 -14.01
CA PRO A 204 -12.90 14.74 -14.66
C PRO A 204 -14.06 14.69 -13.65
N ARG A 205 -15.18 15.37 -13.96
CA ARG A 205 -16.36 15.42 -13.09
C ARG A 205 -16.99 14.03 -12.92
N ASP A 206 -17.14 13.29 -14.01
CA ASP A 206 -17.71 11.94 -14.00
C ASP A 206 -16.90 11.00 -13.09
N TRP A 207 -15.57 11.11 -13.12
CA TRP A 207 -14.71 10.33 -12.23
C TRP A 207 -15.02 10.64 -10.75
N MET A 208 -15.17 11.91 -10.36
CA MET A 208 -15.50 12.29 -8.98
C MET A 208 -16.87 11.74 -8.55
N ASP A 209 -17.89 11.80 -9.41
CA ASP A 209 -19.24 11.31 -9.11
C ASP A 209 -19.28 9.79 -8.95
N ARG A 210 -18.54 9.07 -9.79
CA ARG A 210 -18.36 7.61 -9.67
C ARG A 210 -17.58 7.22 -8.41
N GLN A 211 -16.52 7.94 -8.06
CA GLN A 211 -15.77 7.74 -6.82
C GLN A 211 -16.61 8.00 -5.57
N GLN A 212 -17.50 8.99 -5.60
CA GLN A 212 -18.46 9.25 -4.53
C GLN A 212 -19.40 8.05 -4.32
N THR A 213 -19.90 7.48 -5.41
CA THR A 213 -20.76 6.29 -5.36
C THR A 213 -20.02 5.09 -4.79
N LEU A 214 -18.78 4.88 -5.25
CA LEU A 214 -17.90 3.82 -4.75
C LEU A 214 -17.60 3.97 -3.25
N GLN A 215 -17.31 5.18 -2.78
CA GLN A 215 -17.04 5.44 -1.35
C GLN A 215 -18.23 5.06 -0.46
N LYS A 216 -19.46 5.35 -0.90
CA LYS A 216 -20.66 4.94 -0.15
C LYS A 216 -20.76 3.42 -0.01
N GLN A 217 -20.38 2.67 -1.04
CA GLN A 217 -20.35 1.20 -1.01
C GLN A 217 -19.26 0.69 -0.08
N ILE A 218 -18.06 1.26 -0.16
CA ILE A 218 -16.90 0.94 0.68
C ILE A 218 -17.26 1.12 2.17
N LEU A 219 -17.71 2.32 2.55
CA LEU A 219 -18.02 2.64 3.95
C LEU A 219 -19.16 1.78 4.51
N LYS A 220 -20.20 1.53 3.69
CA LYS A 220 -21.30 0.64 4.09
C LYS A 220 -20.74 -0.76 4.43
N ARG A 221 -19.93 -1.35 3.55
CA ARG A 221 -19.39 -2.69 3.76
C ARG A 221 -18.40 -2.73 4.95
N GLN A 222 -17.54 -1.74 5.11
CA GLN A 222 -16.62 -1.65 6.23
C GLN A 222 -17.39 -1.61 7.57
N ARG A 223 -18.43 -0.77 7.68
CA ARG A 223 -19.26 -0.68 8.88
C ARG A 223 -20.08 -1.95 9.15
N GLU A 224 -20.60 -2.62 8.11
CA GLU A 224 -21.26 -3.93 8.23
C GLU A 224 -20.32 -4.99 8.84
N LEU A 225 -19.01 -4.89 8.57
CA LEU A 225 -17.96 -5.76 9.10
C LEU A 225 -17.32 -5.23 10.39
N ASN A 226 -18.01 -4.33 11.11
CA ASN A 226 -17.54 -3.74 12.38
C ASN A 226 -16.16 -3.07 12.29
N MET A 227 -15.85 -2.46 11.14
CA MET A 227 -14.70 -1.60 10.99
C MET A 227 -15.07 -0.16 11.31
N THR A 228 -14.10 0.61 11.78
CA THR A 228 -14.16 2.05 12.03
C THR A 228 -13.35 2.76 10.94
N PRO A 229 -13.96 3.14 9.80
CA PRO A 229 -13.26 3.83 8.73
C PRO A 229 -12.61 5.13 9.20
N VAL A 230 -11.38 5.39 8.75
CA VAL A 230 -10.67 6.64 8.98
C VAL A 230 -10.91 7.54 7.77
N LEU A 231 -11.62 8.64 7.98
CA LEU A 231 -11.94 9.63 6.94
C LEU A 231 -10.91 10.76 6.93
N SER A 232 -11.01 11.67 5.97
CA SER A 232 -10.14 12.85 5.90
C SER A 232 -10.65 13.98 6.78
N GLY A 233 -9.72 14.81 7.29
CA GLY A 233 -10.00 16.11 7.85
C GLY A 233 -9.28 17.21 7.08
N PHE A 234 -9.47 18.48 7.46
CA PHE A 234 -8.84 19.62 6.82
C PHE A 234 -7.51 19.96 7.49
N ALA A 235 -6.43 19.91 6.73
CA ALA A 235 -5.07 20.24 7.23
C ALA A 235 -4.67 21.71 6.99
N GLY A 236 -5.44 22.47 6.19
CA GLY A 236 -5.11 23.85 5.80
C GLY A 236 -4.86 24.03 4.30
N HIS A 237 -4.83 22.97 3.50
CA HIS A 237 -4.59 23.03 2.05
C HIS A 237 -5.76 23.69 1.30
N VAL A 238 -5.50 24.79 0.62
CA VAL A 238 -6.52 25.59 -0.07
C VAL A 238 -6.15 25.87 -1.51
N PRO A 239 -7.14 25.96 -2.43
CA PRO A 239 -6.88 26.30 -3.83
C PRO A 239 -6.29 27.71 -3.99
N ALA A 240 -5.37 27.88 -4.95
CA ALA A 240 -4.83 29.19 -5.31
C ALA A 240 -5.94 30.21 -5.62
N LYS A 241 -6.95 29.81 -6.38
CA LYS A 241 -8.10 30.66 -6.75
C LYS A 241 -8.95 31.07 -5.55
N PHE A 242 -8.99 30.24 -4.50
CA PHE A 242 -9.64 30.62 -3.25
C PHE A 242 -8.91 31.79 -2.57
N VAL A 243 -7.57 31.71 -2.48
CA VAL A 243 -6.75 32.78 -1.89
C VAL A 243 -6.84 34.08 -2.71
N GLU A 244 -6.85 33.99 -4.04
CA GLU A 244 -7.01 35.16 -4.92
C GLU A 244 -8.36 35.91 -4.71
N LYS A 245 -9.44 35.15 -4.49
CA LYS A 245 -10.81 35.69 -4.28
C LYS A 245 -11.05 36.20 -2.86
N HIS A 246 -10.34 35.69 -1.86
CA HIS A 246 -10.53 36.03 -0.46
C HIS A 246 -9.32 36.80 0.09
N LYS A 247 -9.40 38.14 0.06
CA LYS A 247 -8.30 38.99 0.54
C LYS A 247 -8.17 38.99 2.08
N GLY A 248 -6.93 39.14 2.54
CA GLY A 248 -6.62 39.26 3.98
C GLY A 248 -6.50 37.94 4.73
N LEU A 249 -6.50 36.80 4.03
CA LEU A 249 -6.25 35.50 4.62
C LEU A 249 -4.79 35.37 5.14
N LYS A 250 -4.62 34.69 6.27
CA LYS A 250 -3.29 34.32 6.79
C LYS A 250 -2.92 32.96 6.23
N TYR A 251 -2.09 32.92 5.23
CA TYR A 251 -1.62 31.69 4.57
C TYR A 251 -0.14 31.75 4.24
N THR A 252 0.45 30.65 3.86
CA THR A 252 1.79 30.55 3.30
C THR A 252 1.79 29.69 2.05
N ASP A 253 2.69 30.01 1.12
CA ASP A 253 3.07 29.09 0.07
C ASP A 253 3.99 28.02 0.67
N VAL A 254 3.70 26.76 0.41
CA VAL A 254 4.46 25.63 0.92
C VAL A 254 5.79 25.49 0.17
N SER A 255 6.80 24.87 0.75
CA SER A 255 8.05 24.56 0.06
C SER A 255 7.79 23.64 -1.15
N TYR A 256 8.66 23.75 -2.17
CA TYR A 256 8.52 22.90 -3.36
C TYR A 256 8.71 21.42 -3.03
N TRP A 257 7.88 20.59 -3.61
CA TRP A 257 7.96 19.13 -3.47
C TRP A 257 8.13 18.45 -4.83
N GLY A 258 8.87 17.35 -4.90
CA GLY A 258 8.94 16.45 -6.06
C GLY A 258 9.75 16.94 -7.26
N SER A 259 10.43 18.09 -7.18
CA SER A 259 11.29 18.63 -8.24
C SER A 259 10.61 18.72 -9.61
N PHE A 260 9.42 19.31 -9.68
CA PHE A 260 8.71 19.56 -10.95
C PHE A 260 9.44 20.59 -11.82
N LYS A 261 9.28 20.51 -13.16
CA LYS A 261 9.86 21.47 -14.10
C LYS A 261 9.35 22.89 -13.87
N ASP A 262 8.05 23.04 -13.59
CA ASP A 262 7.39 24.32 -13.32
C ASP A 262 6.85 24.32 -11.88
N PRO A 263 7.72 24.41 -10.86
CA PRO A 263 7.32 24.13 -9.47
C PRO A 263 6.27 25.11 -8.95
N GLU A 264 6.26 26.39 -9.37
CA GLU A 264 5.24 27.38 -8.96
C GLU A 264 3.83 26.98 -9.39
N ARG A 265 3.67 26.32 -10.53
CA ARG A 265 2.38 25.85 -11.03
C ARG A 265 1.73 24.83 -10.12
N TYR A 266 2.54 24.01 -9.46
CA TYR A 266 2.09 22.87 -8.65
C TYR A 266 2.20 23.14 -7.14
N ARG A 267 2.57 24.34 -6.75
CA ARG A 267 2.84 24.71 -5.37
C ARG A 267 1.55 24.83 -4.56
N CYS A 268 1.48 24.14 -3.43
CA CYS A 268 0.37 24.21 -2.50
C CYS A 268 0.34 25.50 -1.68
N ARG A 269 -0.84 25.87 -1.21
CA ARG A 269 -1.08 26.97 -0.29
C ARG A 269 -1.70 26.47 0.99
N PHE A 270 -1.18 26.93 2.11
CA PHE A 270 -1.54 26.45 3.41
C PHE A 270 -2.11 27.60 4.26
N LEU A 271 -3.44 27.52 4.54
CA LEU A 271 -4.15 28.47 5.39
C LEU A 271 -3.81 28.17 6.86
N PHE A 272 -3.44 29.19 7.63
CA PHE A 272 -3.10 29.00 9.03
C PHE A 272 -4.32 28.66 9.88
N ALA A 273 -4.17 27.69 10.79
CA ALA A 273 -5.24 27.33 11.70
C ALA A 273 -5.66 28.45 12.68
N THR A 274 -4.87 29.52 12.76
CA THR A 274 -5.18 30.74 13.50
C THR A 274 -6.03 31.76 12.70
N ASP A 275 -6.24 31.51 11.40
CA ASP A 275 -7.17 32.32 10.61
C ASP A 275 -8.62 31.87 10.85
N PRO A 276 -9.56 32.77 11.10
CA PRO A 276 -10.97 32.42 11.33
C PRO A 276 -11.61 31.64 10.14
N MET A 277 -11.08 31.80 8.93
CA MET A 277 -11.57 31.09 7.77
C MET A 277 -11.25 29.59 7.83
N PHE A 278 -10.15 29.19 8.49
CA PHE A 278 -9.80 27.79 8.70
C PHE A 278 -10.93 27.02 9.38
N ALA A 279 -11.42 27.53 10.53
CA ALA A 279 -12.50 26.90 11.27
C ALA A 279 -13.82 26.82 10.46
N LYS A 280 -14.08 27.83 9.61
CA LYS A 280 -15.26 27.82 8.71
C LYS A 280 -15.16 26.74 7.65
N ILE A 281 -13.97 26.58 7.04
CA ILE A 281 -13.73 25.53 6.02
C ILE A 281 -13.77 24.16 6.67
N GLN A 282 -13.08 23.96 7.80
CA GLN A 282 -13.08 22.69 8.54
C GLN A 282 -14.51 22.25 8.88
N ARG A 283 -15.33 23.16 9.44
CA ARG A 283 -16.74 22.87 9.74
C ARG A 283 -17.51 22.49 8.48
N ALA A 284 -17.41 23.30 7.41
CA ALA A 284 -18.13 23.04 6.15
C ALA A 284 -17.73 21.69 5.54
N PHE A 285 -16.45 21.31 5.66
CA PHE A 285 -15.94 20.04 5.16
C PHE A 285 -16.48 18.86 5.97
N ILE A 286 -16.38 18.90 7.31
CA ILE A 286 -16.85 17.81 8.19
C ILE A 286 -18.38 17.66 8.08
N GLU A 287 -19.15 18.76 8.06
CA GLU A 287 -20.60 18.70 7.86
C GLU A 287 -20.98 18.09 6.51
N GLU A 288 -20.30 18.50 5.43
CA GLU A 288 -20.56 17.96 4.08
C GLU A 288 -20.15 16.49 3.98
N GLN A 289 -18.97 16.12 4.50
CA GLN A 289 -18.53 14.73 4.54
C GLN A 289 -19.48 13.84 5.34
N THR A 290 -19.94 14.32 6.51
CA THR A 290 -20.92 13.61 7.35
C THR A 290 -22.27 13.45 6.62
N ARG A 291 -22.72 14.48 5.92
CA ARG A 291 -23.94 14.40 5.12
C ARG A 291 -23.84 13.39 3.97
N MET A 292 -22.65 13.30 3.33
CA MET A 292 -22.44 12.40 2.19
C MET A 292 -22.18 10.96 2.59
N TYR A 293 -21.41 10.76 3.68
CA TYR A 293 -20.77 9.48 4.02
C TYR A 293 -21.02 9.01 5.46
N GLY A 294 -21.59 9.85 6.32
CA GLY A 294 -21.63 9.61 7.77
C GLY A 294 -20.29 9.90 8.43
N THR A 295 -20.18 9.59 9.72
CA THR A 295 -18.92 9.73 10.47
C THR A 295 -18.70 8.51 11.37
N ASP A 296 -17.43 8.20 11.59
CA ASP A 296 -16.93 7.22 12.55
C ASP A 296 -15.97 7.88 13.55
N HIS A 297 -15.96 9.21 13.58
CA HIS A 297 -15.20 10.08 14.49
C HIS A 297 -13.67 9.95 14.39
N MET A 298 -13.15 9.31 13.33
CA MET A 298 -11.73 9.12 13.07
C MET A 298 -11.32 9.88 11.81
N TYR A 299 -10.38 10.81 11.95
CA TYR A 299 -9.98 11.70 10.87
C TYR A 299 -8.47 11.74 10.70
N CYS A 300 -8.00 11.38 9.50
CA CYS A 300 -6.59 11.50 9.13
C CYS A 300 -6.30 12.92 8.67
N ILE A 301 -5.38 13.59 9.35
CA ILE A 301 -4.95 14.97 9.07
C ILE A 301 -3.43 15.01 9.19
N ASP A 302 -2.73 15.26 8.08
CA ASP A 302 -1.27 15.27 8.02
C ASP A 302 -0.78 16.65 7.55
N PRO A 303 -0.76 17.66 8.44
CA PRO A 303 -0.21 18.96 8.11
C PRO A 303 1.31 18.84 7.92
N PHE A 304 1.84 19.49 6.86
CA PHE A 304 3.28 19.57 6.57
C PHE A 304 3.95 18.23 6.30
N ASN A 305 3.27 17.31 5.62
CA ASN A 305 3.91 16.06 5.20
C ASN A 305 5.03 16.34 4.17
N GLU A 306 6.27 16.01 4.54
CA GLU A 306 7.50 16.25 3.75
C GLU A 306 7.71 17.71 3.31
N VAL A 307 7.16 18.66 4.06
CA VAL A 307 7.37 20.10 3.89
C VAL A 307 7.53 20.75 5.24
N ASP A 308 8.23 21.89 5.29
CA ASP A 308 8.40 22.62 6.53
C ASP A 308 7.10 23.31 6.97
N PRO A 309 6.80 23.34 8.28
CA PRO A 309 5.73 24.19 8.80
C PRO A 309 6.10 25.67 8.61
N PRO A 310 5.12 26.59 8.68
CA PRO A 310 5.40 28.04 8.55
C PRO A 310 6.43 28.56 9.56
N THR A 311 6.59 27.87 10.66
CA THR A 311 7.55 28.20 11.72
C THR A 311 7.81 26.99 12.59
N PHE A 312 9.03 26.92 13.15
CA PHE A 312 9.39 25.94 14.18
C PHE A 312 9.37 26.51 15.60
N ASN A 313 8.76 27.70 15.79
CA ASN A 313 8.55 28.24 17.14
C ASN A 313 7.55 27.35 17.91
N CYS A 314 7.93 26.90 19.09
CA CYS A 314 7.18 25.93 19.89
C CYS A 314 5.77 26.40 20.27
N ASP A 315 5.59 27.69 20.62
CA ASP A 315 4.28 28.21 20.97
C ASP A 315 3.36 28.32 19.76
N SER A 316 3.92 28.72 18.61
CA SER A 316 3.20 28.75 17.34
C SER A 316 2.78 27.35 16.87
N LEU A 317 3.63 26.34 17.03
CA LEU A 317 3.28 24.94 16.73
C LEU A 317 2.14 24.43 17.60
N ALA A 318 2.16 24.77 18.92
CA ALA A 318 1.07 24.42 19.83
C ALA A 318 -0.24 25.15 19.50
N MET A 319 -0.17 26.42 19.10
CA MET A 319 -1.35 27.18 18.64
C MET A 319 -1.93 26.61 17.34
N LEU A 320 -1.08 26.19 16.43
CA LEU A 320 -1.48 25.61 15.15
C LEU A 320 -2.22 24.28 15.35
N SER A 321 -1.64 23.35 16.09
CA SER A 321 -2.30 22.05 16.37
C SER A 321 -3.58 22.20 17.20
N ARG A 322 -3.59 23.14 18.14
CA ARG A 322 -4.81 23.50 18.86
C ARG A 322 -5.90 24.01 17.93
N GLY A 323 -5.59 24.93 17.03
CA GLY A 323 -6.55 25.48 16.07
C GLY A 323 -7.12 24.40 15.14
N ILE A 324 -6.29 23.47 14.66
CA ILE A 324 -6.72 22.31 13.87
C ILE A 324 -7.70 21.45 14.69
N TYR A 325 -7.30 21.05 15.91
CA TYR A 325 -8.12 20.14 16.72
C TYR A 325 -9.41 20.80 17.22
N GLU A 326 -9.35 22.02 17.74
CA GLU A 326 -10.54 22.72 18.26
C GLU A 326 -11.59 22.96 17.15
N SER A 327 -11.14 23.31 15.92
CA SER A 327 -12.05 23.45 14.79
C SER A 327 -12.66 22.11 14.35
N LEU A 328 -11.91 21.02 14.43
CA LEU A 328 -12.40 19.66 14.17
C LEU A 328 -13.41 19.25 15.25
N ALA A 329 -13.08 19.41 16.53
CA ALA A 329 -13.93 19.07 17.66
C ALA A 329 -15.21 19.92 17.73
N ALA A 330 -15.18 21.16 17.23
CA ALA A 330 -16.37 22.01 17.10
C ALA A 330 -17.35 21.49 16.02
N ALA A 331 -16.86 20.76 15.03
CA ALA A 331 -17.71 20.13 14.01
C ALA A 331 -18.14 18.70 14.41
N ASP A 332 -17.27 17.99 15.15
CA ASP A 332 -17.52 16.64 15.67
C ASP A 332 -16.86 16.49 17.05
N LYS A 333 -17.67 16.59 18.11
CA LYS A 333 -17.19 16.57 19.51
C LYS A 333 -16.46 15.29 19.92
N ASP A 334 -16.72 14.19 19.23
CA ASP A 334 -16.15 12.86 19.49
C ASP A 334 -14.91 12.59 18.63
N ALA A 335 -14.49 13.55 17.81
CA ALA A 335 -13.39 13.42 16.85
C ALA A 335 -12.07 12.99 17.48
N HIS A 336 -11.37 12.11 16.79
CA HIS A 336 -9.97 11.76 17.00
C HIS A 336 -9.18 12.14 15.75
N TRP A 337 -8.01 12.69 15.96
CA TRP A 337 -7.07 13.05 14.90
C TRP A 337 -6.02 11.95 14.76
N LEU A 338 -5.92 11.31 13.58
CA LEU A 338 -4.82 10.41 13.24
C LEU A 338 -3.77 11.17 12.44
N GLN A 339 -2.50 11.00 12.79
CA GLN A 339 -1.38 11.63 12.09
C GLN A 339 -0.23 10.64 11.88
N MET A 340 0.36 10.64 10.67
CA MET A 340 1.55 9.85 10.40
C MET A 340 2.80 10.49 11.04
N SER A 341 3.73 9.66 11.52
CA SER A 341 5.01 10.13 12.07
C SER A 341 6.06 10.43 11.01
N TRP A 342 5.74 10.24 9.72
CA TRP A 342 6.69 10.32 8.63
C TRP A 342 7.43 11.65 8.56
N THR A 343 6.72 12.78 8.68
CA THR A 343 7.32 14.12 8.66
C THR A 343 8.39 14.30 9.73
N TYR A 344 8.23 13.72 10.91
CA TYR A 344 9.19 13.81 12.02
C TYR A 344 10.46 12.99 11.82
N LYS A 345 10.37 11.96 10.97
CA LYS A 345 11.52 11.12 10.56
C LYS A 345 12.29 11.72 9.40
N TYR A 346 11.54 12.28 8.45
CA TYR A 346 12.08 12.69 7.16
C TYR A 346 12.61 14.12 7.17
N MET A 347 11.91 15.06 7.80
CA MET A 347 12.24 16.48 7.81
C MET A 347 13.20 16.83 8.95
N PRO A 348 14.42 17.36 8.64
CA PRO A 348 15.46 17.60 9.65
C PRO A 348 15.12 18.72 10.63
N GLY A 349 14.14 19.56 10.32
CA GLY A 349 13.67 20.63 11.20
C GLY A 349 12.99 20.14 12.49
N TRP A 350 12.52 18.91 12.56
CA TRP A 350 11.83 18.37 13.73
C TRP A 350 12.80 17.82 14.78
N ASN A 351 12.49 18.10 16.05
CA ASN A 351 13.16 17.56 17.22
C ASN A 351 12.14 17.28 18.34
N SER A 352 12.59 16.70 19.44
CA SER A 352 11.72 16.32 20.57
C SER A 352 10.92 17.50 21.13
N GLU A 353 11.54 18.68 21.27
CA GLU A 353 10.90 19.88 21.81
C GLU A 353 9.75 20.39 20.91
N ARG A 354 10.00 20.43 19.60
CA ARG A 354 9.02 20.85 18.59
C ARG A 354 7.86 19.87 18.47
N MET A 355 8.14 18.57 18.53
CA MET A 355 7.10 17.53 18.56
C MET A 355 6.25 17.64 19.83
N LYS A 356 6.87 17.78 21.03
CA LYS A 356 6.14 18.02 22.28
C LYS A 356 5.26 19.26 22.22
N ALA A 357 5.76 20.34 21.62
CA ALA A 357 5.00 21.56 21.43
C ALA A 357 3.75 21.37 20.57
N LEU A 358 3.90 20.69 19.44
CA LEU A 358 2.77 20.39 18.58
C LEU A 358 1.75 19.47 19.28
N PHE A 359 2.18 18.42 19.98
CA PHE A 359 1.29 17.47 20.64
C PHE A 359 0.52 18.09 21.82
N ARG A 360 1.12 19.04 22.56
CA ARG A 360 0.43 19.73 23.68
C ARG A 360 -0.75 20.59 23.23
N GLY A 361 -0.87 20.91 21.95
CA GLY A 361 -2.04 21.63 21.42
C GLY A 361 -3.29 20.75 21.30
N VAL A 362 -3.15 19.43 21.40
CA VAL A 362 -4.26 18.47 21.28
C VAL A 362 -4.48 17.76 22.62
N PRO A 363 -5.74 17.61 23.09
CA PRO A 363 -6.01 16.90 24.34
C PRO A 363 -5.47 15.47 24.33
N GLN A 364 -5.03 15.00 25.49
CA GLN A 364 -4.52 13.64 25.66
C GLN A 364 -5.54 12.60 25.20
N GLY A 365 -5.10 11.63 24.40
CA GLY A 365 -5.93 10.56 23.85
C GLY A 365 -6.70 10.94 22.58
N ARG A 366 -6.64 12.19 22.13
CA ARG A 366 -7.35 12.66 20.93
C ARG A 366 -6.45 12.75 19.69
N LEU A 367 -5.13 12.63 19.83
CA LEU A 367 -4.17 12.49 18.75
C LEU A 367 -3.64 11.05 18.75
N ILE A 368 -3.89 10.30 17.68
CA ILE A 368 -3.41 8.93 17.49
C ILE A 368 -2.26 8.97 16.49
N MET A 369 -1.07 8.56 16.92
CA MET A 369 0.11 8.56 16.07
C MET A 369 0.26 7.26 15.29
N LEU A 370 0.40 7.34 13.97
CA LEU A 370 0.78 6.23 13.12
C LEU A 370 2.31 6.22 13.01
N ASP A 371 2.97 5.35 13.76
CA ASP A 371 4.45 5.26 13.76
C ASP A 371 4.93 4.51 12.52
N TYR A 372 5.06 5.21 11.39
CA TYR A 372 5.41 4.66 10.09
C TYR A 372 6.80 4.03 10.08
N TRP A 373 6.98 2.98 9.28
CA TRP A 373 8.26 2.34 8.98
C TRP A 373 8.96 1.73 10.21
N CYS A 374 8.19 1.19 11.14
CA CYS A 374 8.68 0.66 12.40
C CYS A 374 9.60 -0.55 12.27
N GLU A 375 9.55 -1.26 11.15
CA GLU A 375 10.50 -2.34 10.85
C GLU A 375 11.95 -1.84 10.70
N ASN A 376 12.17 -0.51 10.58
CA ASN A 376 13.47 0.12 10.51
C ASN A 376 13.68 1.17 11.59
N VAL A 377 12.77 2.13 11.73
CA VAL A 377 12.88 3.27 12.65
C VAL A 377 11.63 3.36 13.51
N GLN A 378 11.76 3.09 14.80
CA GLN A 378 10.65 3.12 15.78
C GLN A 378 10.73 4.42 16.58
N MET A 379 9.91 5.42 16.23
CA MET A 379 9.93 6.72 16.90
C MET A 379 9.42 6.65 18.33
N TRP A 380 8.53 5.71 18.65
CA TRP A 380 8.08 5.54 20.02
C TRP A 380 9.24 5.39 21.02
N LYS A 381 10.39 4.83 20.62
CA LYS A 381 11.59 4.65 21.45
C LYS A 381 12.30 5.98 21.78
N THR A 382 12.22 6.96 20.88
CA THR A 382 12.92 8.25 21.01
C THR A 382 12.01 9.39 21.44
N THR A 383 10.70 9.13 21.54
CA THR A 383 9.68 10.11 21.89
C THR A 383 8.93 9.76 23.19
N GLU A 384 9.56 8.99 24.09
CA GLU A 384 8.88 8.56 25.32
C GLU A 384 7.47 8.00 25.03
N SER A 385 7.36 7.10 24.03
CA SER A 385 6.09 6.57 23.53
C SER A 385 5.11 7.66 23.12
N PHE A 386 5.57 8.59 22.24
CA PHE A 386 4.78 9.75 21.76
C PHE A 386 4.20 10.61 22.89
N TYR A 387 4.99 10.76 23.96
CA TYR A 387 4.64 11.58 25.12
C TYR A 387 3.27 11.24 25.72
N GLY A 388 2.92 9.95 25.70
CA GLY A 388 1.66 9.41 26.22
C GLY A 388 0.47 9.45 25.27
N GLN A 389 0.56 10.04 24.09
CA GLN A 389 -0.51 9.93 23.09
C GLN A 389 -0.63 8.49 22.58
N PRO A 390 -1.84 7.99 22.26
CA PRO A 390 -2.01 6.67 21.64
C PRO A 390 -1.20 6.54 20.36
N PHE A 391 -0.61 5.36 20.12
CA PHE A 391 0.07 5.13 18.86
C PHE A 391 -0.13 3.71 18.30
N ILE A 392 0.06 3.59 17.01
CA ILE A 392 -0.04 2.37 16.22
C ILE A 392 1.33 2.08 15.59
N TRP A 393 1.89 0.90 15.83
CA TRP A 393 3.12 0.41 15.22
C TRP A 393 2.86 0.04 13.75
N CYS A 394 3.42 0.77 12.78
CA CYS A 394 3.09 0.61 11.38
C CYS A 394 4.25 -0.01 10.58
N TYR A 395 3.93 -1.07 9.85
CA TYR A 395 4.77 -1.72 8.85
C TYR A 395 4.56 -1.06 7.48
N LEU A 396 5.64 -0.58 6.85
CA LEU A 396 5.56 0.08 5.55
C LEU A 396 6.03 -0.84 4.42
N ASN A 397 7.16 -1.50 4.59
CA ASN A 397 7.84 -2.41 3.68
C ASN A 397 8.48 -1.73 2.48
N ASN A 398 7.69 -1.20 1.52
CA ASN A 398 8.20 -0.72 0.26
C ASN A 398 7.87 0.75 0.01
N PHE A 399 8.72 1.35 -0.81
CA PHE A 399 8.52 2.68 -1.37
C PHE A 399 8.16 2.57 -2.85
N GLY A 400 7.17 3.33 -3.30
CA GLY A 400 6.71 3.34 -4.68
C GLY A 400 6.08 2.03 -5.17
N GLY A 401 5.99 0.99 -4.34
CA GLY A 401 5.53 -0.34 -4.74
C GLY A 401 6.59 -1.22 -5.37
N ARG A 402 7.86 -0.87 -5.23
CA ARG A 402 8.98 -1.68 -5.71
C ARG A 402 9.04 -3.00 -4.95
N ASN A 403 8.80 -4.09 -5.66
CA ASN A 403 8.83 -5.41 -5.08
C ASN A 403 10.25 -5.99 -5.10
N ARG A 404 11.03 -5.64 -4.09
CA ARG A 404 12.24 -6.40 -3.77
C ARG A 404 11.87 -7.53 -2.82
N LEU A 405 12.55 -8.68 -2.91
CA LEU A 405 12.33 -9.79 -2.00
C LEU A 405 12.72 -9.42 -0.56
N VAL A 406 11.94 -8.52 0.03
CA VAL A 406 12.08 -8.07 1.43
C VAL A 406 10.73 -8.22 2.09
N ALA A 407 10.69 -8.99 3.17
CA ALA A 407 9.52 -9.16 4.01
C ALA A 407 9.99 -9.63 5.40
N PRO A 408 10.53 -8.72 6.24
CA PRO A 408 11.29 -9.05 7.44
C PRO A 408 10.40 -9.66 8.54
N SER A 409 10.12 -10.94 8.39
CA SER A 409 9.28 -11.71 9.30
C SER A 409 9.83 -11.71 10.73
N ASP A 410 11.14 -11.78 10.88
CA ASP A 410 11.85 -11.71 12.15
C ASP A 410 11.62 -10.36 12.87
N ARG A 411 11.66 -9.26 12.15
CA ARG A 411 11.43 -7.91 12.71
C ARG A 411 9.97 -7.71 13.08
N ILE A 412 9.03 -8.07 12.20
CA ILE A 412 7.60 -7.99 12.51
C ILE A 412 7.32 -8.77 13.80
N TYR A 413 7.81 -10.02 13.88
CA TYR A 413 7.58 -10.89 15.02
C TYR A 413 8.16 -10.31 16.31
N ASN A 414 9.45 -9.98 16.32
CA ASN A 414 10.17 -9.59 17.53
C ASN A 414 9.90 -8.13 17.94
N TYR A 415 9.73 -7.21 16.99
CA TYR A 415 9.59 -5.79 17.31
C TYR A 415 8.22 -5.45 17.87
N ILE A 416 7.15 -6.11 17.39
CA ILE A 416 5.82 -5.93 17.97
C ILE A 416 5.75 -6.47 19.38
N ASP A 417 6.31 -7.64 19.66
CA ASP A 417 6.36 -8.20 21.00
C ASP A 417 7.16 -7.29 21.95
N ASN A 418 8.34 -6.84 21.52
CA ASN A 418 9.14 -5.89 22.31
C ASN A 418 8.41 -4.55 22.53
N THR A 419 7.64 -4.06 21.54
CA THR A 419 6.83 -2.85 21.71
C THR A 419 5.73 -3.08 22.74
N TYR A 420 5.04 -4.23 22.66
CA TYR A 420 3.99 -4.59 23.63
C TYR A 420 4.50 -4.66 25.07
N GLU A 421 5.72 -5.16 25.27
CA GLU A 421 6.35 -5.25 26.58
C GLU A 421 6.83 -3.91 27.13
N LYS A 422 7.33 -2.99 26.27
CA LYS A 422 8.12 -1.84 26.71
C LYS A 422 7.46 -0.48 26.50
N ALA A 423 6.51 -0.36 25.57
CA ALA A 423 6.01 0.97 25.18
C ALA A 423 4.96 1.57 26.14
N GLY A 424 4.39 0.76 27.03
CA GLY A 424 3.36 1.21 27.98
C GLY A 424 1.93 1.11 27.44
N SER A 425 0.97 1.64 28.20
CA SER A 425 -0.47 1.47 27.96
C SER A 425 -1.01 2.25 26.75
N ASN A 426 -0.27 3.19 26.21
CA ASN A 426 -0.64 3.97 25.03
C ASN A 426 -0.27 3.30 23.70
N PHE A 427 0.42 2.15 23.73
CA PHE A 427 0.53 1.29 22.56
C PHE A 427 -0.83 0.67 22.24
N SER A 428 -1.48 1.16 21.19
CA SER A 428 -2.90 0.92 20.92
C SER A 428 -3.14 -0.03 19.76
N GLY A 429 -2.16 -0.30 18.90
CA GLY A 429 -2.40 -1.13 17.74
C GLY A 429 -1.21 -1.40 16.84
N VAL A 430 -1.48 -2.26 15.85
CA VAL A 430 -0.58 -2.44 14.70
C VAL A 430 -1.24 -1.90 13.43
N GLY A 431 -0.44 -1.51 12.47
CA GLY A 431 -0.92 -0.99 11.19
C GLY A 431 -0.02 -1.35 10.02
N ALA A 432 -0.60 -1.40 8.84
CA ALA A 432 0.13 -1.54 7.59
C ALA A 432 -0.06 -0.27 6.75
N THR A 433 1.05 0.39 6.44
CA THR A 433 1.07 1.67 5.73
C THR A 433 1.86 1.58 4.43
N LEU A 434 1.66 0.48 3.71
CA LEU A 434 2.31 0.19 2.43
C LEU A 434 1.96 1.23 1.37
N GLU A 435 2.93 1.62 0.55
CA GLU A 435 2.66 2.55 -0.55
C GLU A 435 1.93 1.88 -1.72
N ALA A 436 2.11 0.57 -1.94
CA ALA A 436 1.41 -0.19 -2.97
C ALA A 436 1.22 -1.65 -2.58
N LEU A 437 0.31 -2.34 -3.31
CA LEU A 437 -0.05 -3.75 -3.06
C LEU A 437 0.90 -4.76 -3.74
N ASP A 438 1.84 -4.31 -4.59
CA ASP A 438 2.78 -5.17 -5.31
C ASP A 438 3.92 -5.68 -4.41
N VAL A 439 3.57 -6.34 -3.32
CA VAL A 439 4.48 -6.79 -2.24
C VAL A 439 4.10 -8.16 -1.71
N ASN A 440 4.92 -8.71 -0.84
CA ASN A 440 4.67 -10.01 -0.22
C ASN A 440 3.54 -9.95 0.81
N GLN A 441 2.33 -10.35 0.43
CA GLN A 441 1.11 -10.31 1.25
C GLN A 441 1.24 -11.03 2.60
N PHE A 442 2.02 -12.13 2.66
CA PHE A 442 2.12 -12.93 3.87
C PHE A 442 2.68 -12.16 5.06
N ALA A 443 3.59 -11.19 4.84
CA ALA A 443 4.11 -10.34 5.91
C ALA A 443 3.02 -9.47 6.54
N PHE A 444 2.05 -8.99 5.75
CA PHE A 444 0.91 -8.21 6.22
C PHE A 444 -0.09 -9.08 6.98
N SER A 445 -0.32 -10.32 6.52
CA SER A 445 -1.13 -11.28 7.26
C SER A 445 -0.52 -11.59 8.64
N MET A 446 0.80 -11.80 8.71
CA MET A 446 1.54 -11.99 9.96
C MET A 446 1.44 -10.77 10.89
N LEU A 447 1.58 -9.56 10.34
CA LEU A 447 1.45 -8.31 11.09
C LEU A 447 0.13 -8.26 11.87
N PHE A 448 -0.98 -8.57 11.18
CA PHE A 448 -2.30 -8.57 11.82
C PHE A 448 -2.51 -9.74 12.78
N ASP A 449 -1.95 -10.91 12.50
CA ASP A 449 -1.93 -12.05 13.44
C ASP A 449 -1.25 -11.63 14.77
N LYS A 450 -0.21 -10.79 14.73
CA LYS A 450 0.49 -10.29 15.93
C LYS A 450 -0.36 -9.34 16.80
N ALA A 451 -1.47 -8.80 16.28
CA ALA A 451 -2.44 -8.05 17.10
C ALA A 451 -3.32 -8.97 17.97
N TRP A 452 -3.31 -10.28 17.72
CA TRP A 452 -4.04 -11.30 18.44
C TRP A 452 -3.10 -12.17 19.26
N ASN A 453 -3.61 -12.82 20.29
CA ASN A 453 -2.85 -13.82 21.07
C ASN A 453 -2.72 -15.13 20.29
N MET A 454 -2.17 -15.06 19.07
CA MET A 454 -1.94 -16.23 18.24
C MET A 454 -0.84 -17.08 18.87
N PRO A 455 -1.07 -18.39 19.06
CA PRO A 455 -0.03 -19.29 19.51
C PRO A 455 1.00 -19.53 18.41
N GLY A 456 2.20 -19.93 18.82
CA GLY A 456 3.24 -20.38 17.91
C GLY A 456 4.48 -19.49 17.86
N SER A 457 5.56 -20.10 17.44
CA SER A 457 6.85 -19.46 17.20
C SER A 457 6.93 -18.87 15.79
N LEU A 458 7.96 -18.06 15.52
CA LEU A 458 8.26 -17.56 14.19
C LEU A 458 8.41 -18.69 13.16
N ASN A 459 9.05 -19.81 13.56
CA ASN A 459 9.23 -20.95 12.65
C ASN A 459 7.92 -21.68 12.35
N GLU A 460 6.99 -21.77 13.30
CA GLU A 460 5.66 -22.33 13.05
C GLU A 460 4.87 -21.45 12.08
N TRP A 461 5.01 -20.12 12.18
CA TRP A 461 4.40 -19.23 11.22
C TRP A 461 5.00 -19.38 9.80
N ARG A 462 6.34 -19.49 9.68
CA ARG A 462 7.02 -19.78 8.40
C ARG A 462 6.62 -21.15 7.83
N ASN A 463 6.42 -22.15 8.69
CA ASN A 463 5.87 -23.45 8.28
C ASN A 463 4.44 -23.34 7.76
N SER A 464 3.59 -22.55 8.43
CA SER A 464 2.23 -22.29 7.97
C SER A 464 2.20 -21.62 6.59
N LEU A 465 3.15 -20.71 6.29
CA LEU A 465 3.32 -20.15 4.94
C LEU A 465 3.60 -21.25 3.91
N ALA A 466 4.56 -22.14 4.20
CA ALA A 466 4.90 -23.26 3.31
C ALA A 466 3.67 -24.16 3.07
N ASP A 467 2.96 -24.52 4.15
CA ASP A 467 1.77 -25.38 4.06
C ASP A 467 0.67 -24.74 3.17
N GLN A 468 0.48 -23.43 3.28
CA GLN A 468 -0.47 -22.69 2.42
C GLN A 468 -0.03 -22.71 0.95
N ARG A 469 1.26 -22.60 0.66
CA ARG A 469 1.83 -22.68 -0.69
C ARG A 469 1.73 -24.09 -1.31
N MET A 470 1.72 -25.10 -0.46
CA MET A 470 1.62 -26.51 -0.87
C MET A 470 0.17 -27.04 -0.81
N GLY A 471 -0.73 -26.37 -0.09
CA GLY A 471 -2.08 -26.86 0.21
C GLY A 471 -2.09 -28.11 1.12
N ARG A 472 -0.96 -28.43 1.75
CA ARG A 472 -0.74 -29.57 2.64
C ARG A 472 0.52 -29.36 3.47
N ILE A 473 0.68 -30.16 4.50
CA ILE A 473 1.94 -30.25 5.24
C ILE A 473 2.98 -30.97 4.36
N ASP A 474 4.12 -30.31 4.15
CA ASP A 474 5.24 -30.85 3.37
C ASP A 474 6.57 -30.39 4.00
N GLU A 475 7.27 -31.30 4.63
CA GLU A 475 8.50 -30.98 5.40
C GLU A 475 9.65 -30.47 4.52
N LYS A 476 9.73 -30.93 3.27
CA LYS A 476 10.70 -30.39 2.31
C LYS A 476 10.39 -28.94 2.00
N ALA A 477 9.13 -28.62 1.70
CA ALA A 477 8.69 -27.26 1.43
C ALA A 477 8.87 -26.35 2.66
N ARG A 478 8.52 -26.84 3.86
CA ARG A 478 8.74 -26.11 5.11
C ARG A 478 10.21 -25.71 5.30
N LYS A 479 11.16 -26.61 4.99
CA LYS A 479 12.60 -26.28 5.02
C LYS A 479 12.93 -25.18 4.02
N VAL A 480 12.52 -25.31 2.74
CA VAL A 480 12.78 -24.34 1.68
C VAL A 480 12.22 -22.98 2.03
N TYR A 481 10.99 -22.90 2.55
CA TYR A 481 10.35 -21.62 2.91
C TYR A 481 10.96 -20.99 4.18
N ARG A 482 11.44 -21.79 5.15
CA ARG A 482 12.24 -21.21 6.25
C ARG A 482 13.52 -20.60 5.74
N ASP A 483 14.27 -21.32 4.90
CA ASP A 483 15.51 -20.84 4.29
C ASP A 483 15.24 -19.58 3.42
N TYR A 484 14.13 -19.54 2.70
CA TYR A 484 13.68 -18.36 1.92
C TYR A 484 13.45 -17.15 2.82
N CYS A 485 12.73 -17.31 3.92
CA CYS A 485 12.54 -16.24 4.88
C CYS A 485 13.87 -15.77 5.47
N GLU A 486 14.66 -16.68 6.05
CA GLU A 486 15.87 -16.34 6.81
C GLU A 486 17.00 -15.79 5.96
N ARG A 487 17.23 -16.37 4.79
CA ARG A 487 18.39 -16.07 3.94
C ARG A 487 18.11 -15.04 2.86
N VAL A 488 16.84 -14.74 2.57
CA VAL A 488 16.44 -13.81 1.50
C VAL A 488 15.55 -12.71 2.05
N LEU A 489 14.38 -13.03 2.60
CA LEU A 489 13.35 -12.04 2.91
C LEU A 489 13.65 -11.19 4.15
N ASP A 490 14.26 -11.78 5.17
CA ASP A 490 14.61 -11.11 6.44
C ASP A 490 15.92 -10.33 6.36
N VAL A 491 16.73 -10.55 5.31
CA VAL A 491 18.01 -9.86 5.15
C VAL A 491 17.78 -8.37 4.89
N PRO A 492 18.36 -7.47 5.72
CA PRO A 492 18.20 -6.04 5.53
C PRO A 492 18.68 -5.60 4.16
N ARG A 493 17.85 -4.87 3.44
CA ARG A 493 18.20 -4.25 2.16
C ARG A 493 17.87 -2.77 2.21
N THR A 494 18.66 -1.99 1.49
CA THR A 494 18.29 -0.61 1.22
C THR A 494 17.11 -0.61 0.24
N TYR A 495 16.09 0.20 0.50
CA TYR A 495 14.88 0.35 -0.34
C TYR A 495 15.17 1.08 -1.66
N ASN A 496 16.35 0.92 -2.19
CA ASN A 496 16.77 1.57 -3.42
C ASN A 496 16.24 0.82 -4.64
N TYR A 497 16.17 1.52 -5.75
CA TYR A 497 15.77 1.02 -7.06
C TYR A 497 16.37 -0.34 -7.36
N THR A 498 15.65 -1.22 -8.04
CA THR A 498 16.27 -2.34 -8.72
C THR A 498 17.16 -1.80 -9.82
N PHE A 499 18.14 -2.58 -10.22
CA PHE A 499 19.10 -2.11 -11.23
C PHE A 499 18.42 -2.02 -12.60
N VAL A 500 17.55 -2.98 -12.92
CA VAL A 500 16.77 -3.06 -14.17
C VAL A 500 15.75 -1.93 -14.26
N GLU A 501 15.00 -1.67 -13.19
CA GLU A 501 13.94 -0.67 -13.19
C GLU A 501 14.45 0.78 -13.23
N SER A 502 15.72 1.02 -12.91
CA SER A 502 16.29 2.37 -12.96
C SER A 502 16.98 2.65 -14.31
N ARG A 503 16.93 3.93 -14.73
CA ARG A 503 17.57 4.36 -15.98
C ARG A 503 19.01 3.85 -16.08
N PRO A 504 19.41 3.18 -17.20
CA PRO A 504 20.75 2.66 -17.38
C PRO A 504 21.79 3.78 -17.51
N GLY A 505 23.08 3.46 -17.28
CA GLY A 505 24.17 4.41 -17.39
C GLY A 505 25.51 3.79 -17.03
N MET A 506 26.64 4.43 -17.36
CA MET A 506 27.99 3.96 -17.02
C MET A 506 28.33 4.17 -15.54
N LYS A 507 27.86 5.27 -14.95
CA LYS A 507 28.22 5.71 -13.58
C LYS A 507 27.12 5.36 -12.56
N LYS A 508 26.65 4.12 -12.53
CA LYS A 508 25.71 3.69 -11.49
C LYS A 508 26.44 3.29 -10.21
N LYS A 509 25.83 3.61 -9.06
CA LYS A 509 26.33 3.13 -7.77
C LYS A 509 26.19 1.62 -7.67
N ASP A 510 27.22 0.97 -7.14
CA ASP A 510 27.19 -0.46 -6.84
C ASP A 510 26.08 -0.78 -5.85
N LYS A 511 25.26 -1.77 -6.16
CA LYS A 511 24.09 -2.18 -5.36
C LYS A 511 23.95 -3.71 -5.31
N CYS A 512 25.07 -4.44 -5.37
CA CYS A 512 25.05 -5.88 -5.23
C CYS A 512 24.32 -6.27 -3.93
N THR A 513 23.38 -7.20 -4.01
CA THR A 513 22.71 -7.70 -2.81
C THR A 513 23.52 -8.84 -2.20
N PRO A 514 23.68 -8.90 -0.88
CA PRO A 514 24.42 -9.98 -0.22
C PRO A 514 23.73 -11.33 -0.33
N THR A 515 22.53 -11.40 -0.91
CA THR A 515 21.66 -12.58 -0.94
C THR A 515 21.64 -13.30 -2.29
N ARG A 516 22.43 -12.88 -3.29
CA ARG A 516 22.40 -13.44 -4.65
C ARG A 516 22.58 -14.97 -4.68
N GLU A 517 23.61 -15.48 -3.99
CA GLU A 517 23.85 -16.93 -3.96
C GLU A 517 22.70 -17.68 -3.30
N ALA A 518 22.21 -17.18 -2.15
CA ALA A 518 21.07 -17.75 -1.47
C ALA A 518 19.80 -17.73 -2.34
N GLN A 519 19.56 -16.67 -3.09
CA GLN A 519 18.42 -16.58 -4.03
C GLN A 519 18.50 -17.67 -5.11
N ASN A 520 19.66 -17.86 -5.74
CA ASN A 520 19.83 -18.88 -6.77
C ASN A 520 19.62 -20.29 -6.24
N GLU A 521 20.18 -20.60 -5.04
CA GLU A 521 19.99 -21.89 -4.38
C GLU A 521 18.50 -22.13 -4.05
N ILE A 522 17.82 -21.15 -3.47
CA ILE A 522 16.42 -21.28 -3.08
C ILE A 522 15.52 -21.37 -4.30
N TRP A 523 15.79 -20.62 -5.37
CA TRP A 523 15.04 -20.73 -6.62
C TRP A 523 15.15 -22.16 -7.20
N LYS A 524 16.37 -22.73 -7.19
CA LYS A 524 16.62 -24.10 -7.61
C LYS A 524 15.89 -25.13 -6.73
N GLU A 525 15.82 -24.91 -5.41
CA GLU A 525 15.07 -25.77 -4.51
C GLU A 525 13.55 -25.62 -4.70
N MET A 526 13.05 -24.38 -4.89
CA MET A 526 11.62 -24.09 -5.10
C MET A 526 11.08 -24.77 -6.35
N VAL A 527 11.74 -24.68 -7.50
CA VAL A 527 11.24 -25.30 -8.76
C VAL A 527 11.17 -26.83 -8.70
N ASN A 528 11.79 -27.43 -7.67
CA ASN A 528 11.75 -28.87 -7.39
C ASN A 528 10.70 -29.27 -6.34
N LEU A 529 9.93 -28.32 -5.83
CA LEU A 529 8.73 -28.60 -5.05
C LEU A 529 7.58 -28.96 -6.02
N ASN A 530 6.64 -29.76 -5.54
CA ASN A 530 5.52 -30.21 -6.37
C ASN A 530 4.22 -29.60 -5.83
N SER A 531 3.81 -28.45 -6.39
CA SER A 531 2.56 -27.78 -6.08
C SER A 531 1.97 -27.12 -7.31
N ASP A 532 0.64 -27.19 -7.43
CA ASP A 532 -0.13 -26.47 -8.45
C ASP A 532 -0.73 -25.16 -7.91
N ARG A 533 -0.49 -24.86 -6.63
CA ARG A 533 -1.04 -23.67 -5.97
C ARG A 533 -0.54 -22.38 -6.62
N ASP A 534 -1.46 -21.44 -6.81
CA ASP A 534 -1.19 -20.14 -7.42
C ASP A 534 -0.14 -19.34 -6.64
N GLY A 535 -0.23 -19.29 -5.31
CA GLY A 535 0.75 -18.61 -4.47
C GLY A 535 2.15 -19.20 -4.55
N TYR A 536 2.29 -20.53 -4.75
CA TYR A 536 3.59 -21.15 -5.01
C TYR A 536 4.16 -20.73 -6.37
N LYS A 537 3.32 -20.73 -7.42
CA LYS A 537 3.73 -20.28 -8.78
C LYS A 537 4.17 -18.82 -8.76
N MET A 538 3.44 -17.98 -8.02
CA MET A 538 3.81 -16.57 -7.81
C MET A 538 5.18 -16.44 -7.14
N ASP A 539 5.46 -17.21 -6.08
CA ASP A 539 6.76 -17.18 -5.38
C ASP A 539 7.90 -17.64 -6.30
N VAL A 540 7.69 -18.66 -7.14
CA VAL A 540 8.68 -19.13 -8.14
C VAL A 540 9.03 -18.04 -9.14
N VAL A 541 8.02 -17.33 -9.68
CA VAL A 541 8.23 -16.19 -10.57
C VAL A 541 8.96 -15.06 -9.85
N ASN A 542 8.55 -14.74 -8.64
CA ASN A 542 9.07 -13.61 -7.89
C ASN A 542 10.56 -13.76 -7.51
N ILE A 543 10.97 -14.97 -7.08
CA ILE A 543 12.39 -15.22 -6.81
C ILE A 543 13.20 -15.29 -8.09
N GLY A 544 12.65 -15.91 -9.14
CA GLY A 544 13.33 -16.04 -10.44
C GLY A 544 13.63 -14.70 -11.10
N ARG A 545 12.64 -13.76 -11.13
CA ARG A 545 12.87 -12.44 -11.68
C ARG A 545 13.98 -11.69 -10.92
N GLN A 546 14.02 -11.82 -9.58
CA GLN A 546 15.08 -11.19 -8.78
C GLN A 546 16.45 -11.79 -9.07
N CYS A 547 16.53 -13.11 -9.32
CA CYS A 547 17.78 -13.74 -9.75
C CYS A 547 18.25 -13.21 -11.11
N LEU A 548 17.34 -12.98 -12.06
CA LEU A 548 17.63 -12.41 -13.36
C LEU A 548 18.11 -10.95 -13.26
N GLU A 549 17.48 -10.13 -12.43
CA GLU A 549 17.94 -8.76 -12.14
C GLU A 549 19.36 -8.72 -11.57
N GLU A 550 19.69 -9.61 -10.63
CA GLU A 550 21.04 -9.72 -10.07
C GLU A 550 22.05 -10.24 -11.11
N HIS A 551 21.62 -11.10 -12.02
CA HIS A 551 22.46 -11.55 -13.14
C HIS A 551 22.71 -10.42 -14.13
N PHE A 552 21.70 -9.64 -14.49
CA PHE A 552 21.83 -8.46 -15.33
C PHE A 552 22.82 -7.45 -14.74
N TYR A 553 22.77 -7.21 -13.44
CA TYR A 553 23.71 -6.34 -12.75
C TYR A 553 25.16 -6.83 -12.89
N VAL A 554 25.43 -8.14 -12.81
CA VAL A 554 26.77 -8.70 -13.01
C VAL A 554 27.25 -8.51 -14.45
N LEU A 555 26.36 -8.71 -15.43
CA LEU A 555 26.69 -8.47 -16.84
C LEU A 555 26.98 -7.00 -17.10
N TRP A 556 26.20 -6.09 -16.54
CA TRP A 556 26.44 -4.66 -16.64
C TRP A 556 27.82 -4.27 -16.08
N ARG A 557 28.22 -4.77 -14.91
CA ARG A 557 29.55 -4.51 -14.35
C ARG A 557 30.66 -4.96 -15.29
N LYS A 558 30.55 -6.16 -15.85
CA LYS A 558 31.51 -6.68 -16.84
C LYS A 558 31.52 -5.84 -18.11
N PHE A 559 30.34 -5.38 -18.57
CA PHE A 559 30.22 -4.51 -19.74
C PHE A 559 30.93 -3.18 -19.56
N VAL A 560 30.78 -2.54 -18.40
CA VAL A 560 31.49 -1.28 -18.07
C VAL A 560 33.00 -1.52 -18.04
N VAL A 561 33.48 -2.62 -17.45
CA VAL A 561 34.91 -2.96 -17.47
C VAL A 561 35.40 -3.20 -18.90
N ALA A 562 34.65 -3.91 -19.73
CA ALA A 562 35.01 -4.12 -21.16
C ALA A 562 35.07 -2.78 -21.93
N TYR A 563 34.15 -1.84 -21.62
CA TYR A 563 34.16 -0.49 -22.15
C TYR A 563 35.45 0.24 -21.75
N ASP A 564 35.84 0.23 -20.49
CA ASP A 564 37.03 0.89 -19.98
C ASP A 564 38.32 0.27 -20.55
N CYS A 565 38.31 -1.04 -20.81
CA CYS A 565 39.41 -1.78 -21.41
C CYS A 565 39.44 -1.72 -22.96
N TYR A 566 38.51 -1.00 -23.61
CA TYR A 566 38.38 -0.93 -25.07
C TYR A 566 38.15 -2.29 -25.75
N ASP A 567 37.58 -3.29 -25.03
CA ASP A 567 37.30 -4.62 -25.56
C ASP A 567 35.92 -4.65 -26.25
N LEU A 568 35.89 -4.15 -27.48
CA LEU A 568 34.66 -4.08 -28.29
C LEU A 568 34.01 -5.44 -28.52
N LYS A 569 34.80 -6.52 -28.65
CA LYS A 569 34.27 -7.88 -28.84
C LYS A 569 33.49 -8.33 -27.59
N GLU A 570 34.08 -8.14 -26.43
CA GLU A 570 33.44 -8.50 -25.17
C GLU A 570 32.22 -7.61 -24.88
N MET A 571 32.28 -6.29 -25.19
CA MET A 571 31.12 -5.40 -25.12
C MET A 571 29.94 -5.90 -25.94
N LYS A 572 30.16 -6.30 -27.21
CA LYS A 572 29.10 -6.83 -28.07
C LYS A 572 28.50 -8.11 -27.51
N ARG A 573 29.32 -9.02 -27.00
CA ARG A 573 28.86 -10.27 -26.37
C ARG A 573 28.02 -9.98 -25.13
N LEU A 574 28.55 -9.21 -24.18
CA LEU A 574 27.88 -8.87 -22.94
C LEU A 574 26.60 -8.05 -23.16
N GLY A 575 26.62 -7.10 -24.11
CA GLY A 575 25.46 -6.31 -24.47
C GLY A 575 24.31 -7.16 -25.04
N SER A 576 24.64 -8.18 -25.85
CA SER A 576 23.64 -9.15 -26.33
C SER A 576 23.04 -9.95 -25.18
N GLU A 577 23.85 -10.47 -24.26
CA GLU A 577 23.39 -11.20 -23.09
C GLU A 577 22.54 -10.32 -22.17
N MET A 578 22.88 -9.05 -21.95
CA MET A 578 22.08 -8.11 -21.17
C MET A 578 20.67 -7.94 -21.75
N LYS A 579 20.56 -7.77 -23.07
CA LYS A 579 19.26 -7.66 -23.75
C LYS A 579 18.44 -8.96 -23.62
N GLU A 580 19.09 -10.10 -23.70
CA GLU A 580 18.46 -11.42 -23.58
C GLU A 580 17.91 -11.66 -22.18
N VAL A 581 18.67 -11.31 -21.12
CA VAL A 581 18.20 -11.41 -19.74
C VAL A 581 16.93 -10.59 -19.51
N LEU A 582 16.86 -9.35 -20.01
CA LEU A 582 15.67 -8.50 -19.89
C LEU A 582 14.45 -9.11 -20.64
N ALA A 583 14.68 -9.71 -21.80
CA ALA A 583 13.62 -10.39 -22.53
C ALA A 583 13.11 -11.65 -21.82
N ASP A 584 14.01 -12.42 -21.22
CA ASP A 584 13.70 -13.61 -20.43
C ASP A 584 12.99 -13.26 -19.11
N GLU A 585 13.36 -12.16 -18.47
CA GLU A 585 12.66 -11.64 -17.29
C GLU A 585 11.24 -11.20 -17.64
N ALA A 586 11.04 -10.51 -18.77
CA ALA A 586 9.72 -10.16 -19.27
C ALA A 586 8.86 -11.41 -19.53
N ALA A 587 9.44 -12.46 -20.12
CA ALA A 587 8.75 -13.72 -20.36
C ALA A 587 8.38 -14.45 -19.05
N LEU A 588 9.27 -14.43 -18.04
CA LEU A 588 9.02 -15.03 -16.73
C LEU A 588 7.92 -14.30 -15.97
N THR A 589 7.95 -12.98 -15.94
CA THR A 589 6.94 -12.17 -15.22
C THR A 589 5.57 -12.27 -15.88
N ALA A 590 5.49 -12.45 -17.22
CA ALA A 590 4.23 -12.71 -17.93
C ALA A 590 3.53 -14.03 -17.50
N CYS A 591 4.25 -14.94 -16.83
CA CYS A 591 3.69 -16.21 -16.38
C CYS A 591 2.71 -16.06 -15.20
N HIS A 592 2.71 -14.91 -14.47
CA HIS A 592 1.80 -14.72 -13.34
C HIS A 592 1.08 -13.36 -13.37
N PRO A 593 -0.26 -13.33 -13.17
CA PRO A 593 -1.08 -12.10 -13.31
C PRO A 593 -0.68 -10.95 -12.39
N VAL A 594 -0.06 -11.22 -11.24
CA VAL A 594 0.43 -10.19 -10.30
C VAL A 594 1.45 -9.24 -10.96
N PHE A 595 2.22 -9.73 -11.92
CA PHE A 595 3.21 -8.96 -12.67
C PHE A 595 2.69 -8.42 -14.01
N SER A 596 1.38 -8.32 -14.19
CA SER A 596 0.80 -7.91 -15.48
C SER A 596 0.56 -6.41 -15.57
N MET A 597 1.28 -5.74 -16.47
CA MET A 597 0.99 -4.35 -16.84
C MET A 597 -0.35 -4.21 -17.56
N LYS A 598 -0.76 -5.23 -18.30
CA LYS A 598 -2.03 -5.23 -19.03
C LYS A 598 -3.22 -4.97 -18.09
N ARG A 599 -3.26 -5.63 -16.94
CA ARG A 599 -4.30 -5.41 -15.92
C ARG A 599 -4.37 -3.94 -15.49
N TRP A 600 -3.24 -3.32 -15.18
CA TRP A 600 -3.14 -1.93 -14.75
C TRP A 600 -3.68 -0.95 -15.82
N ILE A 601 -3.29 -1.15 -17.07
CA ILE A 601 -3.72 -0.30 -18.18
C ILE A 601 -5.22 -0.50 -18.50
N GLU A 602 -5.70 -1.74 -18.56
CA GLU A 602 -7.12 -2.02 -18.82
C GLU A 602 -8.03 -1.47 -17.73
N GLN A 603 -7.63 -1.58 -16.47
CA GLN A 603 -8.35 -0.97 -15.35
C GLN A 603 -8.40 0.55 -15.49
N ALA A 604 -7.29 1.22 -15.82
CA ALA A 604 -7.27 2.67 -16.04
C ALA A 604 -8.19 3.08 -17.19
N ARG A 605 -8.08 2.46 -18.35
CA ARG A 605 -8.92 2.73 -19.53
C ARG A 605 -10.40 2.48 -19.29
N SER A 606 -10.75 1.56 -18.39
CA SER A 606 -12.17 1.25 -18.07
C SER A 606 -12.93 2.42 -17.43
N TRP A 607 -12.23 3.43 -16.95
CA TRP A 607 -12.83 4.65 -16.41
C TRP A 607 -13.25 5.67 -17.48
N GLY A 608 -12.71 5.59 -18.71
CA GLY A 608 -13.00 6.49 -19.79
C GLY A 608 -14.23 6.08 -20.60
N ASN A 609 -15.10 7.04 -20.91
CA ASN A 609 -16.29 6.87 -21.74
C ASN A 609 -15.99 7.15 -23.22
N SER A 610 -14.97 7.97 -23.53
CA SER A 610 -14.49 8.26 -24.88
C SER A 610 -13.05 7.77 -25.09
N ALA A 611 -12.56 7.83 -26.33
CA ALA A 611 -11.17 7.49 -26.63
C ALA A 611 -10.21 8.44 -25.91
N GLU A 612 -10.49 9.74 -25.93
CA GLU A 612 -9.69 10.78 -25.28
C GLU A 612 -9.61 10.59 -23.77
N GLU A 613 -10.74 10.22 -23.12
CA GLU A 613 -10.77 9.94 -21.69
C GLU A 613 -9.98 8.66 -21.37
N LYS A 614 -10.10 7.60 -22.16
CA LYS A 614 -9.31 6.37 -22.00
C LYS A 614 -7.82 6.66 -22.10
N ASP A 615 -7.41 7.46 -23.06
CA ASP A 615 -6.02 7.87 -23.25
C ASP A 615 -5.52 8.76 -22.10
N TYR A 616 -6.39 9.66 -21.60
CA TYR A 616 -6.07 10.46 -20.40
C TYR A 616 -5.76 9.56 -19.19
N TYR A 617 -6.60 8.57 -18.90
CA TYR A 617 -6.38 7.66 -17.78
C TYR A 617 -5.15 6.77 -18.01
N GLU A 618 -4.90 6.33 -19.23
CA GLU A 618 -3.70 5.54 -19.58
C GLU A 618 -2.42 6.37 -19.41
N ARG A 619 -2.40 7.66 -19.82
CA ARG A 619 -1.25 8.54 -19.57
C ARG A 619 -0.96 8.67 -18.07
N ASN A 620 -1.98 8.87 -17.24
CA ASN A 620 -1.84 8.85 -15.78
C ASN A 620 -1.23 7.53 -15.28
N ALA A 621 -1.73 6.41 -15.78
CA ALA A 621 -1.30 5.07 -15.38
C ALA A 621 0.14 4.75 -15.79
N ARG A 622 0.56 5.12 -17.00
CA ARG A 622 1.94 4.91 -17.47
C ARG A 622 2.92 5.79 -16.74
N ARG A 623 2.60 7.08 -16.60
CA ARG A 623 3.51 8.07 -16.02
C ARG A 623 3.83 7.80 -14.56
N ILE A 624 2.86 7.43 -13.74
CA ILE A 624 3.06 7.21 -12.30
C ILE A 624 4.03 6.06 -11.99
N VAL A 625 4.12 5.05 -12.84
CA VAL A 625 4.99 3.87 -12.67
C VAL A 625 6.31 3.96 -13.48
N THR A 626 6.58 5.08 -14.14
CA THR A 626 7.80 5.31 -14.96
C THR A 626 8.44 6.66 -14.64
N VAL A 627 8.17 7.69 -15.43
CA VAL A 627 8.75 9.04 -15.30
C VAL A 627 8.30 9.75 -14.02
N TRP A 628 7.15 9.41 -13.51
CA TRP A 628 6.48 9.95 -12.34
C TRP A 628 6.01 11.42 -12.54
N ASN A 629 6.94 12.38 -12.64
CA ASN A 629 6.61 13.79 -12.86
C ASN A 629 7.02 14.29 -14.28
N ASN A 630 7.23 15.58 -14.46
CA ASN A 630 7.58 16.20 -15.76
C ASN A 630 9.02 16.76 -15.78
N ASN A 631 9.93 16.23 -14.98
CA ASN A 631 11.30 16.69 -14.89
C ASN A 631 12.30 15.54 -14.98
N LEU A 632 13.32 15.69 -15.82
CA LEU A 632 14.44 14.78 -15.95
C LEU A 632 15.15 14.47 -14.60
N ALA A 633 15.22 15.44 -13.71
CA ALA A 633 15.80 15.32 -12.37
C ALA A 633 14.78 15.03 -11.27
N GLY A 634 13.55 14.63 -11.65
CA GLY A 634 12.46 14.36 -10.72
C GLY A 634 12.47 12.95 -10.13
N LEU A 635 11.28 12.43 -9.81
CA LEU A 635 11.07 11.11 -9.21
C LEU A 635 11.09 9.97 -10.25
N ASN A 636 11.89 10.09 -11.30
CA ASN A 636 11.98 9.09 -12.35
C ASN A 636 12.28 7.69 -11.76
N ASP A 637 11.54 6.70 -12.21
CA ASP A 637 11.61 5.30 -11.80
C ASP A 637 11.31 5.05 -10.29
N TYR A 638 10.85 6.07 -9.54
CA TYR A 638 10.55 5.91 -8.12
C TYR A 638 9.57 4.77 -7.85
N ALA A 639 8.57 4.63 -8.70
CA ALA A 639 7.52 3.62 -8.58
C ALA A 639 7.64 2.50 -9.64
N GLY A 640 8.87 2.22 -10.10
CA GLY A 640 9.16 1.14 -11.05
C GLY A 640 8.58 -0.21 -10.64
N ARG A 641 8.13 -0.98 -11.61
CA ARG A 641 7.50 -2.29 -11.43
C ARG A 641 8.17 -3.33 -12.31
N PRO A 642 8.43 -4.53 -11.80
CA PRO A 642 8.89 -5.65 -12.62
C PRO A 642 7.73 -6.29 -13.39
N TRP A 643 6.95 -5.47 -14.11
CA TRP A 643 5.81 -5.94 -14.87
C TRP A 643 6.20 -6.32 -16.30
N ASP A 644 5.59 -7.37 -16.82
CA ASP A 644 5.82 -7.94 -18.15
C ASP A 644 5.87 -6.89 -19.27
N GLY A 645 4.87 -6.02 -19.34
CA GLY A 645 4.78 -4.97 -20.35
C GLY A 645 5.80 -3.86 -20.16
N LEU A 646 6.17 -3.50 -18.90
CA LEU A 646 7.24 -2.53 -18.62
C LEU A 646 8.61 -3.11 -18.98
N LEU A 647 8.88 -4.35 -18.62
CA LEU A 647 10.12 -5.03 -18.99
C LEU A 647 10.29 -5.08 -20.50
N LYS A 648 9.24 -5.46 -21.24
CA LYS A 648 9.28 -5.61 -22.69
C LYS A 648 9.34 -4.29 -23.44
N SER A 649 8.54 -3.28 -23.04
CA SER A 649 8.30 -2.07 -23.84
C SER A 649 8.94 -0.80 -23.26
N PHE A 650 9.53 -0.87 -22.07
CA PHE A 650 10.16 0.29 -21.41
C PHE A 650 11.59 0.00 -20.97
N TYR A 651 11.84 -1.03 -20.13
CA TYR A 651 13.20 -1.30 -19.62
C TYR A 651 14.12 -1.95 -20.66
N LEU A 652 13.65 -2.92 -21.44
CA LEU A 652 14.44 -3.53 -22.50
C LEU A 652 14.85 -2.52 -23.60
N PRO A 653 13.94 -1.65 -24.12
CA PRO A 653 14.36 -0.59 -25.04
C PRO A 653 15.38 0.37 -24.43
N ARG A 654 15.19 0.84 -23.18
CA ARG A 654 16.17 1.70 -22.50
C ARG A 654 17.54 1.03 -22.35
N GLY A 655 17.55 -0.23 -21.93
CA GLY A 655 18.76 -1.04 -21.81
C GLY A 655 19.46 -1.24 -23.16
N SER A 656 18.69 -1.44 -24.23
CA SER A 656 19.22 -1.55 -25.59
C SER A 656 19.83 -0.25 -26.08
N MET A 657 19.14 0.89 -25.89
CA MET A 657 19.70 2.22 -26.21
C MET A 657 21.04 2.46 -25.53
N PHE A 658 21.15 2.10 -24.25
CA PHE A 658 22.41 2.23 -23.50
C PHE A 658 23.54 1.39 -24.08
N VAL A 659 23.26 0.08 -24.31
CA VAL A 659 24.26 -0.85 -24.87
C VAL A 659 24.69 -0.41 -26.26
N ASP A 660 23.76 -0.08 -27.15
CA ASP A 660 24.04 0.32 -28.52
C ASP A 660 24.81 1.62 -28.59
N ARG A 661 24.44 2.62 -27.75
CA ARG A 661 25.16 3.89 -27.65
C ARG A 661 26.61 3.71 -27.16
N ALA A 662 26.81 2.88 -26.14
CA ALA A 662 28.16 2.61 -25.62
C ALA A 662 29.05 1.91 -26.64
N ILE A 663 28.50 0.94 -27.39
CA ILE A 663 29.21 0.25 -28.46
C ILE A 663 29.55 1.21 -29.60
N ASP A 664 28.59 2.03 -30.09
CA ASP A 664 28.81 3.02 -31.15
C ASP A 664 29.93 4.02 -30.77
N CYS A 665 29.92 4.50 -29.52
CA CYS A 665 30.97 5.38 -29.02
C CYS A 665 32.34 4.74 -29.11
N ARG A 666 32.48 3.46 -28.74
CA ARG A 666 33.79 2.74 -28.83
C ARG A 666 34.18 2.43 -30.26
N GLU A 667 33.25 2.07 -31.15
CA GLU A 667 33.52 1.85 -32.57
C GLU A 667 34.00 3.11 -33.28
N ARG A 668 33.47 4.28 -32.88
CA ARG A 668 33.85 5.58 -33.45
C ARG A 668 35.00 6.26 -32.74
N GLY A 669 35.50 5.68 -31.64
CA GLY A 669 36.60 6.27 -30.84
C GLY A 669 36.22 7.57 -30.14
N ILE A 670 34.94 7.74 -29.77
CA ILE A 670 34.43 8.88 -29.02
C ILE A 670 34.07 8.48 -27.59
N GLU A 671 34.19 9.39 -26.66
CA GLU A 671 33.81 9.16 -25.27
C GLU A 671 32.29 9.10 -25.13
N TYR A 672 31.82 8.22 -24.22
CA TYR A 672 30.39 8.12 -23.88
C TYR A 672 30.01 9.34 -23.00
N ASP A 673 29.04 10.11 -23.50
CA ASP A 673 28.47 11.25 -22.81
C ASP A 673 27.20 10.84 -22.04
N GLU A 674 27.33 10.71 -20.72
CA GLU A 674 26.25 10.33 -19.81
C GLU A 674 25.09 11.33 -19.85
N ASP A 675 25.37 12.63 -19.84
CA ASP A 675 24.35 13.67 -19.80
C ASP A 675 23.53 13.72 -21.11
N SER A 676 24.21 13.53 -22.25
CA SER A 676 23.55 13.41 -23.55
C SER A 676 22.66 12.17 -23.62
N PHE A 677 23.15 11.03 -23.12
CA PHE A 677 22.37 9.79 -23.09
C PHE A 677 21.14 9.90 -22.19
N VAL A 678 21.28 10.49 -21.01
CA VAL A 678 20.17 10.69 -20.07
C VAL A 678 19.05 11.52 -20.71
N LYS A 679 19.38 12.54 -21.50
CA LYS A 679 18.40 13.34 -22.26
C LYS A 679 17.68 12.53 -23.33
N GLU A 680 18.43 11.77 -24.14
CA GLU A 680 17.86 10.88 -25.18
C GLU A 680 16.94 9.81 -24.56
N CYS A 681 17.37 9.22 -23.45
CA CYS A 681 16.55 8.26 -22.70
C CYS A 681 15.26 8.88 -22.19
N TYR A 682 15.32 10.10 -21.64
CA TYR A 682 14.15 10.83 -21.16
C TYR A 682 13.16 11.17 -22.29
N GLU A 683 13.64 11.48 -23.49
CA GLU A 683 12.79 11.70 -24.66
C GLU A 683 12.00 10.42 -25.03
N PHE A 684 12.65 9.25 -24.99
CA PHE A 684 11.96 7.97 -25.15
C PHE A 684 10.91 7.73 -24.06
N GLU A 685 11.28 7.99 -22.82
CA GLU A 685 10.40 7.82 -21.65
C GLU A 685 9.15 8.71 -21.73
N GLU A 686 9.28 9.96 -22.17
CA GLU A 686 8.15 10.87 -22.42
C GLU A 686 7.25 10.35 -23.56
N LYS A 687 7.82 9.85 -24.66
CA LYS A 687 7.05 9.21 -25.76
C LYS A 687 6.25 8.02 -25.26
N PHE A 688 6.82 7.21 -24.34
CA PHE A 688 6.09 6.10 -23.74
C PHE A 688 4.91 6.60 -22.91
N CYS A 689 5.09 7.66 -22.12
CA CYS A 689 4.03 8.27 -21.32
C CYS A 689 2.93 8.91 -22.18
N GLU A 690 3.28 9.48 -23.33
CA GLU A 690 2.33 10.12 -24.26
C GLU A 690 1.69 9.16 -25.28
N LEU A 691 1.82 7.86 -25.04
CA LEU A 691 1.23 6.74 -25.81
C LEU A 691 1.79 6.57 -27.24
N GLU A 692 2.93 7.18 -27.54
CA GLU A 692 3.60 7.04 -28.85
C GLU A 692 4.32 5.68 -28.98
N VAL A 693 4.62 5.02 -27.85
CA VAL A 693 5.22 3.70 -27.78
C VAL A 693 4.16 2.68 -27.39
N PRO A 694 3.84 1.68 -28.22
CA PRO A 694 2.89 0.64 -27.88
C PRO A 694 3.43 -0.29 -26.78
N ILE A 695 2.53 -0.87 -25.98
CA ILE A 695 2.91 -1.89 -24.99
C ILE A 695 2.78 -3.26 -25.64
N GLU A 696 3.87 -4.01 -25.62
CA GLU A 696 3.91 -5.42 -26.03
C GLU A 696 3.87 -6.32 -24.79
N TYR A 697 3.19 -7.43 -24.90
CA TYR A 697 3.05 -8.42 -23.84
C TYR A 697 3.64 -9.77 -24.28
N PRO A 698 4.57 -10.36 -23.50
CA PRO A 698 5.06 -11.70 -23.80
C PRO A 698 3.96 -12.77 -23.69
N GLN A 699 4.15 -13.89 -24.36
CA GLN A 699 3.24 -15.02 -24.24
C GLN A 699 3.37 -15.69 -22.88
N LYS A 700 2.24 -16.07 -22.29
CA LYS A 700 2.21 -16.83 -21.04
C LYS A 700 2.73 -18.24 -21.24
N GLN A 701 3.54 -18.70 -20.30
CA GLN A 701 4.09 -20.05 -20.25
C GLN A 701 3.86 -20.65 -18.85
N ASP A 702 4.20 -21.93 -18.68
CA ASP A 702 4.23 -22.52 -17.35
C ASP A 702 5.40 -21.93 -16.54
N PRO A 703 5.14 -21.30 -15.37
CA PRO A 703 6.16 -20.59 -14.60
C PRO A 703 7.27 -21.52 -14.07
N VAL A 704 6.94 -22.75 -13.70
CA VAL A 704 7.92 -23.70 -13.13
C VAL A 704 8.79 -24.28 -14.25
N GLN A 705 8.19 -24.60 -15.40
CA GLN A 705 8.93 -25.11 -16.55
C GLN A 705 9.90 -24.05 -17.10
N LEU A 706 9.42 -22.81 -17.29
CA LEU A 706 10.27 -21.71 -17.74
C LEU A 706 11.40 -21.42 -16.75
N SER A 707 11.09 -21.40 -15.45
CA SER A 707 12.11 -21.21 -14.40
C SER A 707 13.22 -22.26 -14.45
N ARG A 708 12.89 -23.54 -14.71
CA ARG A 708 13.91 -24.60 -14.89
C ARG A 708 14.83 -24.35 -16.09
N GLN A 709 14.28 -23.84 -17.20
CA GLN A 709 15.07 -23.50 -18.39
C GLN A 709 16.02 -22.32 -18.09
N LEU A 710 15.51 -21.28 -17.43
CA LEU A 710 16.29 -20.09 -17.07
C LEU A 710 17.38 -20.39 -16.02
N LEU A 711 17.09 -21.24 -15.03
CA LEU A 711 18.12 -21.73 -14.09
C LEU A 711 19.27 -22.40 -14.80
N LYS A 712 18.98 -23.30 -15.74
CA LYS A 712 20.01 -23.95 -16.55
C LYS A 712 20.81 -22.97 -17.40
N LYS A 713 20.17 -21.91 -17.89
CA LYS A 713 20.81 -20.90 -18.74
C LYS A 713 21.73 -19.94 -17.98
N TYR A 714 21.33 -19.52 -16.76
CA TYR A 714 21.97 -18.40 -16.04
C TYR A 714 22.63 -18.76 -14.71
N CYS A 715 22.33 -19.94 -14.15
CA CYS A 715 22.78 -20.34 -12.80
C CYS A 715 23.57 -21.67 -12.78
N GLU A 716 23.64 -22.40 -13.89
CA GLU A 716 24.47 -23.61 -14.10
C GLU A 716 25.61 -23.29 -15.09
#